data_ca91e78cf0f3a89b1a6522a8284868b9
#
_entry.id   ca91e78cf0f3a89b1a6522a8284868b9
#
_cell.length_a   1.000
_cell.length_b   1.000
_cell.length_c   1.000
_cell.angle_alpha   90.00
_cell.angle_beta   90.00
_cell.angle_gamma   90.00
#
_symmetry.space_group_name_H-M   'P 1'
#
loop_
_entity.id
_entity.type
_entity.pdbx_description
1 polymer ?
#
loop_
_entity_poly.entity_id
_entity_poly.type
_entity_poly.pdbx_seq_one_letter_code
_entity_poly.pdbx_strand_id
1 'polypeptide(L)'
;MNYLLFKRWNDFSGWLVFLIAAFVYGMTIEPTASFWDCPEFISCAEKLQVGHPPGAPFYMLVGNLFTQFASDPSQVSRTVNFLNALLSAGCILFLFWSITRLVRSLLKEEKENLSVTDVIIILGSGLVGALAYTFSDTFWFSAVEGEVYAFSSFLTALVFWMILRWQDESDTVYGDRWIILIAYIIGLSIGVHLLNLLCIPAIVLVFYYQKYQTISLKGAIAAIALSGLLIVLILFVYIPGMADIGGWFELLFVNVLGFPFQTGLIVFLAITFFLLIAGIYRFKKRLINTALWCTLMLTVGYTTYAVILIRANANTPLNENAPDNIFALKSYLNREQYESAPLLYGKTYASEPEYVPEGDYYKVKMKTGGAVYRPNKEEGKYKVIRNKEEVCYTQNMLFSRMWNDRMASSYKSWSGGTDGGAPTQKENLTYFFTYQLNYMYWRYFLWNFVGRQNDIQGHGEPEHGNWITGIPLLDNLRLGDQELLPESLRQNKGHNVFYALPLLLGLIGIYWQWMRGKKGMQQLSVVFFLFFMTGLAIVLYLNQTPGQPRERDYAYAGSFYAFAIWIGMGAAGLCDALRKKKSSVLHVGLLMFLCLLIPVQMASQTWDDHDRSNRFTCRDFGANYLMTLPDKGNPIIFSNGDNDTFPLWYNQDTEGVRRDARICNLSYAQTDWYIYQQQCPLYDAPGLPITWSKDQYQEGKNEYVAIRPELKKQIEELYQKHPEEARDSFGNDPFEVKNILKYWALSEKQDFHVIPTDTISISIDKDAVLRSGIMLPDSIRHLKGEDLKNAIPDKIYISLKDMRILTKVDMLMLEMLANCNWERPLYMAISVGEVSKLKFDHYFVQEGLAFRFTPFDYKKWGNVKGDNNYAIDVERLYENVMNRYKYGGLDTPGLYLDETTLRTCYYHRRLFAQLAKELIRQGDNTRARKVLAYAEQ
;
A
#
# COMPACT_ATOMS: atom_id res chain seq x y z
N MET A 1 -4.28 -42.40 26.39
CA MET A 1 -3.06 -42.05 25.66
C MET A 1 -2.14 -41.25 26.57
N ASN A 2 -0.88 -41.67 26.68
CA ASN A 2 0.09 -40.90 27.47
C ASN A 2 0.51 -39.58 26.74
N TYR A 3 1.12 -38.67 27.51
CA TYR A 3 1.51 -37.34 27.01
C TYR A 3 2.43 -37.38 25.79
N LEU A 4 3.43 -38.26 25.77
CA LEU A 4 4.40 -38.34 24.68
C LEU A 4 3.76 -38.79 23.36
N LEU A 5 2.86 -39.75 23.42
CA LEU A 5 2.14 -40.22 22.25
C LEU A 5 1.15 -39.16 21.76
N PHE A 6 0.45 -38.45 22.66
CA PHE A 6 -0.39 -37.33 22.31
C PHE A 6 0.42 -36.23 21.61
N LYS A 7 1.60 -35.89 22.17
CA LYS A 7 2.47 -34.88 21.57
C LYS A 7 2.85 -35.21 20.11
N ARG A 8 3.23 -36.46 19.86
CA ARG A 8 3.53 -36.92 18.49
C ARG A 8 2.34 -36.74 17.53
N TRP A 9 1.14 -37.13 17.97
CA TRP A 9 -0.06 -36.93 17.15
C TRP A 9 -0.41 -35.45 16.95
N ASN A 10 -0.23 -34.62 17.96
CA ASN A 10 -0.43 -33.17 17.85
C ASN A 10 0.57 -32.54 16.89
N ASP A 11 1.84 -32.93 16.97
CA ASP A 11 2.88 -32.42 16.06
C ASP A 11 2.58 -32.89 14.62
N PHE A 12 2.25 -34.17 14.42
CA PHE A 12 1.87 -34.73 13.12
C PHE A 12 0.65 -33.98 12.52
N SER A 13 -0.42 -33.83 13.32
CA SER A 13 -1.63 -33.13 12.85
C SER A 13 -1.36 -31.66 12.52
N GLY A 14 -0.50 -30.98 13.28
CA GLY A 14 -0.09 -29.62 12.98
C GLY A 14 0.65 -29.52 11.63
N TRP A 15 1.61 -30.41 11.39
CA TRP A 15 2.31 -30.45 10.09
C TRP A 15 1.39 -30.86 8.94
N LEU A 16 0.40 -31.72 9.20
CA LEU A 16 -0.61 -32.06 8.19
C LEU A 16 -1.44 -30.82 7.79
N VAL A 17 -1.87 -30.01 8.75
CA VAL A 17 -2.61 -28.77 8.49
C VAL A 17 -1.73 -27.76 7.74
N PHE A 18 -0.46 -27.65 8.10
CA PHE A 18 0.52 -26.85 7.37
C PHE A 18 0.60 -27.28 5.90
N LEU A 19 0.72 -28.61 5.65
CA LEU A 19 0.81 -29.13 4.28
C LEU A 19 -0.47 -28.89 3.49
N ILE A 20 -1.65 -29.01 4.12
CA ILE A 20 -2.93 -28.69 3.46
C ILE A 20 -2.96 -27.22 3.08
N ALA A 21 -2.65 -26.30 4.01
CA ALA A 21 -2.64 -24.87 3.74
C ALA A 21 -1.58 -24.50 2.67
N ALA A 22 -0.36 -25.05 2.78
CA ALA A 22 0.71 -24.80 1.80
C ALA A 22 0.33 -25.33 0.40
N PHE A 23 -0.35 -26.47 0.33
CA PHE A 23 -0.84 -27.00 -0.94
C PHE A 23 -1.92 -26.11 -1.54
N VAL A 24 -2.94 -25.73 -0.75
CA VAL A 24 -4.04 -24.85 -1.22
C VAL A 24 -3.50 -23.53 -1.73
N TYR A 25 -2.72 -22.83 -0.90
CA TYR A 25 -2.15 -21.54 -1.28
C TYR A 25 -1.18 -21.67 -2.44
N GLY A 26 -0.30 -22.68 -2.43
CA GLY A 26 0.65 -22.93 -3.51
C GLY A 26 0.01 -23.24 -4.86
N MET A 27 -1.18 -23.87 -4.87
CA MET A 27 -1.94 -24.14 -6.10
C MET A 27 -2.66 -22.90 -6.63
N THR A 28 -3.00 -21.97 -5.76
CA THR A 28 -3.82 -20.78 -6.08
C THR A 28 -3.03 -19.47 -6.15
N ILE A 29 -1.69 -19.51 -5.99
CA ILE A 29 -0.84 -18.31 -6.10
C ILE A 29 -0.93 -17.68 -7.48
N GLU A 30 -0.83 -16.36 -7.50
CA GLU A 30 -0.66 -15.61 -8.74
C GLU A 30 0.73 -15.90 -9.33
N PRO A 31 0.85 -16.24 -10.63
CA PRO A 31 2.14 -16.57 -11.24
C PRO A 31 3.05 -15.36 -11.44
N THR A 32 2.48 -14.16 -11.49
CA THR A 32 3.18 -12.87 -11.62
C THR A 32 2.79 -11.91 -10.50
N ALA A 33 3.07 -10.63 -10.65
CA ALA A 33 2.64 -9.63 -9.66
C ALA A 33 1.12 -9.40 -9.69
N SER A 34 0.51 -9.20 -8.54
CA SER A 34 -0.84 -8.63 -8.37
C SER A 34 -0.78 -7.11 -8.48
N PHE A 35 -1.93 -6.43 -8.58
CA PHE A 35 -1.98 -4.97 -8.48
C PHE A 35 -1.68 -4.47 -7.05
N TRP A 36 -1.64 -3.16 -6.87
CA TRP A 36 -1.29 -2.43 -5.65
C TRP A 36 0.20 -2.53 -5.32
N ASP A 37 0.55 -2.80 -4.08
CA ASP A 37 1.93 -2.73 -3.59
C ASP A 37 2.77 -3.96 -3.96
N CYS A 38 2.13 -5.05 -4.40
CA CYS A 38 2.78 -6.32 -4.72
C CYS A 38 3.90 -6.21 -5.77
N PRO A 39 3.74 -5.49 -6.91
CA PRO A 39 4.80 -5.36 -7.91
C PRO A 39 6.03 -4.63 -7.36
N GLU A 40 5.81 -3.61 -6.52
CA GLU A 40 6.87 -2.88 -5.84
C GLU A 40 7.61 -3.79 -4.85
N PHE A 41 6.89 -4.51 -3.98
CA PHE A 41 7.50 -5.43 -3.03
C PHE A 41 8.33 -6.52 -3.71
N ILE A 42 7.87 -7.06 -4.83
CA ILE A 42 8.62 -8.06 -5.58
C ILE A 42 9.90 -7.46 -6.16
N SER A 43 9.82 -6.29 -6.82
CA SER A 43 10.99 -5.61 -7.38
C SER A 43 11.99 -5.17 -6.31
N CYS A 44 11.48 -4.69 -5.17
CA CYS A 44 12.32 -4.33 -4.03
C CYS A 44 12.98 -5.55 -3.39
N ALA A 45 12.29 -6.69 -3.30
CA ALA A 45 12.86 -7.91 -2.77
C ALA A 45 13.97 -8.47 -3.68
N GLU A 46 13.76 -8.49 -5.00
CA GLU A 46 14.73 -9.01 -5.97
C GLU A 46 16.07 -8.28 -5.89
N LYS A 47 16.06 -6.94 -5.85
CA LYS A 47 17.28 -6.12 -5.92
C LYS A 47 17.65 -5.47 -4.59
N LEU A 48 16.97 -5.79 -3.49
CA LEU A 48 17.10 -5.11 -2.20
C LEU A 48 17.02 -3.59 -2.37
N GLN A 49 15.92 -3.11 -2.95
CA GLN A 49 15.68 -1.70 -3.18
C GLN A 49 14.94 -1.05 -2.01
N VAL A 50 14.72 0.25 -2.09
CA VAL A 50 14.02 1.03 -1.07
C VAL A 50 12.63 1.37 -1.58
N GLY A 51 11.63 0.67 -1.06
CA GLY A 51 10.23 0.90 -1.39
C GLY A 51 9.58 1.98 -0.53
N HIS A 52 8.25 2.09 -0.60
CA HIS A 52 7.50 3.12 0.10
C HIS A 52 7.62 3.05 1.64
N PRO A 53 7.54 4.19 2.37
CA PRO A 53 7.63 4.24 3.82
C PRO A 53 6.55 3.43 4.56
N PRO A 54 6.92 2.73 5.65
CA PRO A 54 8.23 2.77 6.33
C PRO A 54 9.23 1.76 5.81
N GLY A 55 9.03 1.18 4.63
CA GLY A 55 9.78 0.05 4.09
C GLY A 55 9.56 -1.24 4.88
N ALA A 56 9.98 -2.35 4.35
CA ALA A 56 9.87 -3.64 5.00
C ALA A 56 11.20 -4.41 4.87
N PRO A 57 12.30 -3.92 5.51
CA PRO A 57 13.64 -4.43 5.23
C PRO A 57 13.81 -5.91 5.53
N PHE A 58 13.16 -6.43 6.56
CA PHE A 58 13.25 -7.86 6.88
C PHE A 58 12.45 -8.70 5.87
N TYR A 59 11.29 -8.20 5.40
CA TYR A 59 10.57 -8.83 4.30
C TYR A 59 11.41 -8.88 3.03
N MET A 60 12.09 -7.76 2.68
CA MET A 60 12.96 -7.68 1.51
C MET A 60 14.14 -8.66 1.60
N LEU A 61 14.77 -8.80 2.76
CA LEU A 61 15.87 -9.75 2.96
C LEU A 61 15.43 -11.20 2.75
N VAL A 62 14.28 -11.58 3.33
CA VAL A 62 13.76 -12.94 3.19
C VAL A 62 13.24 -13.17 1.77
N GLY A 63 12.56 -12.17 1.19
CA GLY A 63 12.11 -12.21 -0.21
C GLY A 63 13.29 -12.37 -1.17
N ASN A 64 14.36 -11.60 -0.98
CA ASN A 64 15.58 -11.72 -1.80
C ASN A 64 16.18 -13.12 -1.74
N LEU A 65 16.19 -13.77 -0.58
CA LEU A 65 16.62 -15.16 -0.47
C LEU A 65 15.77 -16.09 -1.35
N PHE A 66 14.45 -15.85 -1.41
CA PHE A 66 13.55 -16.66 -2.23
C PHE A 66 13.68 -16.37 -3.71
N THR A 67 13.98 -15.14 -4.10
CA THR A 67 14.21 -14.82 -5.53
C THR A 67 15.42 -15.57 -6.12
N GLN A 68 16.37 -16.02 -5.29
CA GLN A 68 17.51 -16.83 -5.74
C GLN A 68 17.10 -18.23 -6.25
N PHE A 69 15.88 -18.68 -5.94
CA PHE A 69 15.35 -19.93 -6.46
C PHE A 69 14.65 -19.78 -7.81
N ALA A 70 14.50 -18.56 -8.33
CA ALA A 70 13.94 -18.31 -9.65
C ALA A 70 14.95 -18.73 -10.72
N SER A 71 14.51 -19.51 -11.70
CA SER A 71 15.35 -19.97 -12.81
C SER A 71 15.60 -18.88 -13.85
N ASP A 72 14.66 -17.93 -13.95
CA ASP A 72 14.70 -16.78 -14.84
C ASP A 72 13.88 -15.62 -14.28
N PRO A 73 14.02 -14.40 -14.81
CA PRO A 73 13.32 -13.22 -14.30
C PRO A 73 11.80 -13.35 -14.22
N SER A 74 11.17 -14.10 -15.13
CA SER A 74 9.70 -14.27 -15.12
C SER A 74 9.18 -15.13 -13.96
N GLN A 75 10.07 -15.90 -13.29
CA GLN A 75 9.73 -16.75 -12.14
C GLN A 75 9.91 -16.02 -10.78
N VAL A 76 10.54 -14.86 -10.76
CA VAL A 76 10.81 -14.12 -9.53
C VAL A 76 9.54 -13.86 -8.73
N SER A 77 8.49 -13.37 -9.37
CA SER A 77 7.20 -13.12 -8.70
C SER A 77 6.63 -14.38 -8.08
N ARG A 78 6.66 -15.50 -8.83
CA ARG A 78 6.15 -16.78 -8.34
C ARG A 78 6.87 -17.25 -7.10
N THR A 79 8.21 -17.05 -7.02
CA THR A 79 8.98 -17.44 -5.83
C THR A 79 8.64 -16.58 -4.61
N VAL A 80 8.42 -15.27 -4.77
CA VAL A 80 8.01 -14.36 -3.69
C VAL A 80 6.57 -14.65 -3.25
N ASN A 81 5.64 -14.88 -4.18
CA ASN A 81 4.27 -15.28 -3.87
C ASN A 81 4.25 -16.63 -3.11
N PHE A 82 5.09 -17.57 -3.54
CA PHE A 82 5.22 -18.86 -2.85
C PHE A 82 5.81 -18.73 -1.44
N LEU A 83 6.75 -17.81 -1.20
CA LEU A 83 7.18 -17.45 0.15
C LEU A 83 5.97 -17.07 1.02
N ASN A 84 5.09 -16.21 0.51
CA ASN A 84 3.91 -15.77 1.26
C ASN A 84 2.93 -16.93 1.51
N ALA A 85 2.76 -17.83 0.57
CA ALA A 85 1.99 -19.07 0.75
C ALA A 85 2.55 -19.93 1.89
N LEU A 86 3.88 -20.12 1.95
CA LEU A 86 4.54 -20.86 3.02
C LEU A 86 4.44 -20.18 4.38
N LEU A 87 4.61 -18.87 4.44
CA LEU A 87 4.47 -18.08 5.66
C LEU A 87 3.04 -18.16 6.20
N SER A 88 2.05 -18.05 5.30
CA SER A 88 0.64 -18.22 5.65
C SER A 88 0.34 -19.61 6.17
N ALA A 89 0.86 -20.66 5.53
CA ALA A 89 0.75 -22.03 6.05
C ALA A 89 1.41 -22.19 7.43
N GLY A 90 2.54 -21.51 7.67
CA GLY A 90 3.18 -21.45 8.98
C GLY A 90 2.30 -20.75 10.03
N CYS A 91 1.56 -19.71 9.65
CA CYS A 91 0.56 -19.09 10.52
C CYS A 91 -0.52 -20.10 10.94
N ILE A 92 -1.03 -20.89 10.00
CA ILE A 92 -2.02 -21.94 10.25
C ILE A 92 -1.47 -23.04 11.18
N LEU A 93 -0.21 -23.42 11.02
CA LEU A 93 0.47 -24.36 11.93
C LEU A 93 0.46 -23.88 13.39
N PHE A 94 0.88 -22.63 13.61
CA PHE A 94 0.92 -22.06 14.95
C PHE A 94 -0.49 -21.80 15.51
N LEU A 95 -1.46 -21.50 14.68
CA LEU A 95 -2.87 -21.43 15.07
C LEU A 95 -3.37 -22.78 15.58
N PHE A 96 -3.14 -23.85 14.83
CA PHE A 96 -3.49 -25.21 15.23
C PHE A 96 -2.89 -25.58 16.61
N TRP A 97 -1.59 -25.37 16.80
CA TRP A 97 -0.94 -25.67 18.06
C TRP A 97 -1.42 -24.78 19.22
N SER A 98 -1.76 -23.55 18.94
CA SER A 98 -2.34 -22.62 19.93
C SER A 98 -3.73 -23.12 20.39
N ILE A 99 -4.60 -23.48 19.44
CA ILE A 99 -5.94 -24.00 19.75
C ILE A 99 -5.85 -25.31 20.55
N THR A 100 -5.08 -26.27 20.08
CA THR A 100 -4.98 -27.60 20.75
C THR A 100 -4.44 -27.49 22.18
N ARG A 101 -3.46 -26.58 22.38
CA ARG A 101 -2.94 -26.30 23.72
C ARG A 101 -3.97 -25.63 24.62
N LEU A 102 -4.66 -24.60 24.15
CA LEU A 102 -5.68 -23.87 24.92
C LEU A 102 -6.85 -24.82 25.30
N VAL A 103 -7.36 -25.57 24.33
CA VAL A 103 -8.44 -26.57 24.56
C VAL A 103 -8.01 -27.64 25.55
N ARG A 104 -6.83 -28.20 25.36
CA ARG A 104 -6.30 -29.23 26.26
C ARG A 104 -6.24 -28.74 27.70
N SER A 105 -5.72 -27.54 27.92
CA SER A 105 -5.57 -26.97 29.26
C SER A 105 -6.90 -26.70 29.99
N LEU A 106 -8.01 -26.58 29.23
CA LEU A 106 -9.37 -26.45 29.78
C LEU A 106 -10.07 -27.77 30.02
N LEU A 107 -9.65 -28.84 29.34
CA LEU A 107 -10.25 -30.15 29.47
C LEU A 107 -9.59 -30.99 30.57
N LYS A 108 -8.26 -30.94 30.67
CA LYS A 108 -7.46 -31.83 31.52
C LYS A 108 -6.20 -31.14 32.04
N GLU A 109 -5.69 -31.57 33.18
CA GLU A 109 -4.37 -31.13 33.61
C GLU A 109 -3.27 -31.74 32.73
N GLU A 110 -2.14 -31.05 32.66
CA GLU A 110 -1.09 -31.32 31.68
C GLU A 110 -0.51 -32.75 31.75
N LYS A 111 -0.42 -33.33 32.95
CA LYS A 111 0.18 -34.66 33.18
C LYS A 111 -0.84 -35.80 33.14
N GLU A 112 -2.14 -35.50 33.01
CA GLU A 112 -3.17 -36.56 32.98
C GLU A 112 -3.17 -37.31 31.65
N ASN A 113 -3.47 -38.60 31.72
CA ASN A 113 -3.71 -39.43 30.56
C ASN A 113 -5.01 -39.00 29.86
N LEU A 114 -4.94 -38.90 28.54
CA LEU A 114 -6.07 -38.54 27.70
C LEU A 114 -6.84 -39.79 27.27
N SER A 115 -8.16 -39.72 27.36
CA SER A 115 -9.05 -40.70 26.71
C SER A 115 -9.04 -40.50 25.18
N VAL A 116 -9.54 -41.44 24.43
CA VAL A 116 -9.70 -41.31 22.96
C VAL A 116 -10.61 -40.14 22.62
N THR A 117 -11.68 -39.93 23.40
CA THR A 117 -12.58 -38.80 23.22
C THR A 117 -11.91 -37.47 23.49
N ASP A 118 -11.03 -37.34 24.49
CA ASP A 118 -10.26 -36.13 24.75
C ASP A 118 -9.35 -35.82 23.56
N VAL A 119 -8.69 -36.80 22.99
CA VAL A 119 -7.81 -36.65 21.84
C VAL A 119 -8.59 -36.18 20.62
N ILE A 120 -9.75 -36.79 20.34
CA ILE A 120 -10.63 -36.35 19.24
C ILE A 120 -11.06 -34.88 19.42
N ILE A 121 -11.47 -34.51 20.65
CA ILE A 121 -11.88 -33.13 20.93
C ILE A 121 -10.71 -32.15 20.73
N ILE A 122 -9.53 -32.45 21.26
CA ILE A 122 -8.39 -31.52 21.20
C ILE A 122 -7.86 -31.37 19.78
N LEU A 123 -7.58 -32.50 19.11
CA LEU A 123 -7.02 -32.45 17.76
C LEU A 123 -8.05 -31.94 16.74
N GLY A 124 -9.30 -32.42 16.86
CA GLY A 124 -10.39 -31.98 15.97
C GLY A 124 -10.71 -30.52 16.11
N SER A 125 -10.71 -29.92 17.30
CA SER A 125 -10.90 -28.48 17.48
C SER A 125 -9.76 -27.67 16.87
N GLY A 126 -8.52 -28.14 16.95
CA GLY A 126 -7.39 -27.55 16.24
C GLY A 126 -7.60 -27.55 14.73
N LEU A 127 -8.04 -28.68 14.17
CA LEU A 127 -8.34 -28.84 12.74
C LEU A 127 -9.47 -27.87 12.28
N VAL A 128 -10.60 -27.85 13.01
CA VAL A 128 -11.75 -27.00 12.67
C VAL A 128 -11.34 -25.52 12.66
N GLY A 129 -10.71 -25.03 13.74
CA GLY A 129 -10.34 -23.61 13.83
C GLY A 129 -9.25 -23.22 12.83
N ALA A 130 -8.21 -24.04 12.67
CA ALA A 130 -7.11 -23.76 11.75
C ALA A 130 -7.58 -23.79 10.29
N LEU A 131 -8.37 -24.79 9.88
CA LEU A 131 -8.89 -24.87 8.51
C LEU A 131 -9.97 -23.82 8.23
N ALA A 132 -10.79 -23.42 9.21
CA ALA A 132 -11.71 -22.29 9.03
C ALA A 132 -10.98 -20.98 8.73
N TYR A 133 -9.83 -20.76 9.35
CA TYR A 133 -8.99 -19.60 9.03
C TYR A 133 -8.24 -19.76 7.70
N THR A 134 -7.82 -20.98 7.35
CA THR A 134 -7.21 -21.29 6.06
C THR A 134 -8.09 -20.85 4.88
N PHE A 135 -9.40 -21.10 4.98
CA PHE A 135 -10.38 -20.83 3.95
C PHE A 135 -11.19 -19.54 4.20
N SER A 136 -10.72 -18.65 5.09
CA SER A 136 -11.32 -17.33 5.26
C SER A 136 -10.89 -16.40 4.13
N ASP A 137 -11.82 -15.61 3.62
CA ASP A 137 -11.66 -14.70 2.48
C ASP A 137 -10.39 -13.83 2.59
N THR A 138 -10.32 -12.98 3.60
CA THR A 138 -9.22 -12.03 3.82
C THR A 138 -7.84 -12.70 3.94
N PHE A 139 -7.76 -13.83 4.62
CA PHE A 139 -6.47 -14.47 4.86
C PHE A 139 -5.96 -15.20 3.62
N TRP A 140 -6.85 -15.90 2.90
CA TRP A 140 -6.47 -16.55 1.64
C TRP A 140 -6.05 -15.55 0.59
N PHE A 141 -6.79 -14.43 0.47
CA PHE A 141 -6.42 -13.34 -0.43
C PHE A 141 -4.98 -12.88 -0.22
N SER A 142 -4.58 -12.63 1.05
CA SER A 142 -3.23 -12.20 1.41
C SER A 142 -2.17 -13.30 1.28
N ALA A 143 -2.55 -14.58 1.26
CA ALA A 143 -1.62 -15.71 1.20
C ALA A 143 -1.07 -15.97 -0.21
N VAL A 144 -1.74 -15.48 -1.25
CA VAL A 144 -1.45 -15.83 -2.65
C VAL A 144 -0.73 -14.74 -3.44
N GLU A 145 -0.32 -13.67 -2.77
CA GLU A 145 0.38 -12.54 -3.38
C GLU A 145 1.58 -12.06 -2.54
N GLY A 146 2.53 -11.39 -3.19
CA GLY A 146 3.80 -10.93 -2.58
C GLY A 146 3.65 -9.66 -1.78
N GLU A 147 2.95 -9.72 -0.63
CA GLU A 147 2.77 -8.58 0.28
C GLU A 147 3.18 -8.90 1.72
N VAL A 148 3.40 -7.88 2.53
CA VAL A 148 3.91 -7.98 3.91
C VAL A 148 2.93 -8.64 4.90
N TYR A 149 1.63 -8.71 4.58
CA TYR A 149 0.59 -9.14 5.52
C TYR A 149 0.65 -10.62 5.90
N ALA A 150 1.01 -11.48 4.94
CA ALA A 150 1.25 -12.90 5.20
C ALA A 150 2.36 -13.10 6.22
N PHE A 151 3.48 -12.39 6.05
CA PHE A 151 4.61 -12.48 6.97
C PHE A 151 4.28 -11.88 8.35
N SER A 152 3.59 -10.76 8.39
CA SER A 152 3.12 -10.14 9.63
C SER A 152 2.20 -11.09 10.41
N SER A 153 1.26 -11.75 9.74
CA SER A 153 0.36 -12.73 10.35
C SER A 153 1.11 -13.96 10.88
N PHE A 154 2.09 -14.44 10.14
CA PHE A 154 2.97 -15.53 10.59
C PHE A 154 3.72 -15.16 11.87
N LEU A 155 4.35 -13.96 11.91
CA LEU A 155 5.08 -13.50 13.09
C LEU A 155 4.14 -13.31 14.31
N THR A 156 2.92 -12.84 14.06
CA THR A 156 1.86 -12.71 15.08
C THR A 156 1.50 -14.07 15.67
N ALA A 157 1.23 -15.06 14.82
CA ALA A 157 0.91 -16.42 15.24
C ALA A 157 2.08 -17.10 15.97
N LEU A 158 3.31 -16.90 15.46
CA LEU A 158 4.53 -17.43 16.09
C LEU A 158 4.72 -16.87 17.49
N VAL A 159 4.64 -15.55 17.66
CA VAL A 159 4.82 -14.87 18.95
C VAL A 159 3.73 -15.29 19.94
N PHE A 160 2.47 -15.40 19.49
CA PHE A 160 1.38 -15.89 20.33
C PHE A 160 1.58 -17.34 20.76
N TRP A 161 2.01 -18.21 19.87
CA TRP A 161 2.35 -19.59 20.21
C TRP A 161 3.54 -19.66 21.18
N MET A 162 4.57 -18.84 20.97
CA MET A 162 5.76 -18.81 21.82
C MET A 162 5.45 -18.40 23.26
N ILE A 163 4.56 -17.41 23.47
CA ILE A 163 4.19 -17.02 24.83
C ILE A 163 3.37 -18.12 25.54
N LEU A 164 2.56 -18.88 24.79
CA LEU A 164 1.90 -20.05 25.33
C LEU A 164 2.92 -21.16 25.68
N ARG A 165 3.96 -21.35 24.89
CA ARG A 165 5.06 -22.27 25.20
C ARG A 165 5.85 -21.82 26.43
N TRP A 166 6.15 -20.52 26.51
CA TRP A 166 6.78 -19.96 27.70
C TRP A 166 5.97 -20.26 28.97
N GLN A 167 4.66 -20.21 28.93
CA GLN A 167 3.79 -20.48 30.07
C GLN A 167 4.04 -21.92 30.63
N ASP A 168 4.29 -22.90 29.76
CA ASP A 168 4.59 -24.30 30.17
C ASP A 168 5.98 -24.43 30.80
N GLU A 169 6.94 -23.59 30.40
CA GLU A 169 8.35 -23.68 30.77
C GLU A 169 8.80 -22.56 31.73
N SER A 170 7.89 -21.68 32.17
CA SER A 170 8.18 -20.45 32.94
C SER A 170 8.94 -20.68 34.25
N ASP A 171 8.77 -21.85 34.84
CA ASP A 171 9.39 -22.20 36.13
C ASP A 171 10.69 -23.01 35.96
N THR A 172 11.10 -23.29 34.71
CA THR A 172 12.38 -23.92 34.42
C THR A 172 13.51 -22.88 34.44
N VAL A 173 14.74 -23.36 34.61
CA VAL A 173 15.95 -22.51 34.62
C VAL A 173 16.11 -21.70 33.33
N TYR A 174 15.67 -22.25 32.22
CA TYR A 174 15.80 -21.65 30.88
C TYR A 174 14.51 -21.02 30.34
N GLY A 175 13.45 -20.91 31.16
CA GLY A 175 12.15 -20.39 30.70
C GLY A 175 12.23 -19.01 30.10
N ASP A 176 13.03 -18.12 30.66
CA ASP A 176 13.15 -16.72 30.19
C ASP A 176 13.68 -16.57 28.76
N ARG A 177 14.34 -17.60 28.20
CA ARG A 177 14.78 -17.55 26.80
C ARG A 177 13.63 -17.39 25.80
N TRP A 178 12.43 -17.87 26.12
CA TRP A 178 11.25 -17.65 25.27
C TRP A 178 10.86 -16.18 25.21
N ILE A 179 10.89 -15.48 26.34
CA ILE A 179 10.61 -14.04 26.41
C ILE A 179 11.65 -13.27 25.60
N ILE A 180 12.93 -13.61 25.73
CA ILE A 180 14.03 -12.99 24.99
C ILE A 180 13.87 -13.24 23.49
N LEU A 181 13.49 -14.45 23.09
CA LEU A 181 13.24 -14.79 21.68
C LEU A 181 12.01 -14.06 21.14
N ILE A 182 10.93 -13.93 21.94
CA ILE A 182 9.76 -13.11 21.59
C ILE A 182 10.19 -11.66 21.31
N ALA A 183 11.02 -11.07 22.16
CA ALA A 183 11.52 -9.71 21.96
C ALA A 183 12.34 -9.59 20.67
N TYR A 184 13.16 -10.60 20.33
CA TYR A 184 13.88 -10.64 19.05
C TYR A 184 12.93 -10.69 17.84
N ILE A 185 11.93 -11.58 17.88
CA ILE A 185 10.94 -11.71 16.79
C ILE A 185 10.12 -10.41 16.66
N ILE A 186 9.76 -9.78 17.77
CA ILE A 186 9.11 -8.45 17.74
C ILE A 186 10.02 -7.42 17.07
N GLY A 187 11.32 -7.42 17.40
CA GLY A 187 12.30 -6.54 16.75
C GLY A 187 12.40 -6.76 15.24
N LEU A 188 12.45 -8.00 14.79
CA LEU A 188 12.41 -8.37 13.36
C LEU A 188 11.09 -7.96 12.70
N SER A 189 9.98 -8.11 13.41
CA SER A 189 8.64 -7.80 12.87
C SER A 189 8.43 -6.31 12.61
N ILE A 190 9.13 -5.43 13.33
CA ILE A 190 9.16 -3.99 13.01
C ILE A 190 9.68 -3.77 11.58
N GLY A 191 10.64 -4.59 11.14
CA GLY A 191 11.16 -4.60 9.78
C GLY A 191 10.28 -5.35 8.75
N VAL A 192 9.06 -5.74 9.13
CA VAL A 192 8.03 -6.28 8.23
C VAL A 192 6.78 -5.41 8.30
N HIS A 193 6.14 -5.37 9.46
CA HIS A 193 4.96 -4.54 9.70
C HIS A 193 4.70 -4.36 11.21
N LEU A 194 4.26 -3.18 11.64
CA LEU A 194 4.06 -2.83 13.06
C LEU A 194 2.87 -3.54 13.73
N LEU A 195 1.99 -4.19 12.98
CA LEU A 195 0.80 -4.87 13.52
C LEU A 195 1.13 -5.94 14.57
N ASN A 196 2.30 -6.58 14.48
CA ASN A 196 2.69 -7.57 15.48
C ASN A 196 2.86 -7.00 16.91
N LEU A 197 3.15 -5.71 17.05
CA LEU A 197 3.21 -5.06 18.36
C LEU A 197 1.87 -5.11 19.12
N LEU A 198 0.77 -5.26 18.41
CA LEU A 198 -0.57 -5.36 18.99
C LEU A 198 -0.83 -6.68 19.72
N CYS A 199 0.08 -7.66 19.63
CA CYS A 199 0.07 -8.87 20.45
C CYS A 199 0.55 -8.63 21.89
N ILE A 200 1.24 -7.53 22.16
CA ILE A 200 1.85 -7.23 23.48
C ILE A 200 0.84 -7.35 24.63
N PRO A 201 -0.41 -6.85 24.56
CA PRO A 201 -1.37 -7.02 25.64
C PRO A 201 -1.72 -8.47 25.96
N ALA A 202 -1.86 -9.30 24.94
CA ALA A 202 -2.07 -10.74 25.14
C ALA A 202 -0.85 -11.39 25.81
N ILE A 203 0.37 -11.04 25.39
CA ILE A 203 1.62 -11.54 25.98
C ILE A 203 1.74 -11.13 27.45
N VAL A 204 1.50 -9.88 27.76
CA VAL A 204 1.59 -9.35 29.14
C VAL A 204 0.52 -9.97 30.05
N LEU A 205 -0.69 -10.23 29.54
CA LEU A 205 -1.72 -10.94 30.30
C LEU A 205 -1.31 -12.39 30.60
N VAL A 206 -0.77 -13.13 29.62
CA VAL A 206 -0.25 -14.49 29.85
C VAL A 206 0.84 -14.44 30.92
N PHE A 207 1.77 -13.47 30.80
CA PHE A 207 2.83 -13.27 31.81
C PHE A 207 2.27 -13.00 33.19
N TYR A 208 1.30 -12.09 33.31
CA TYR A 208 0.64 -11.75 34.58
C TYR A 208 -0.03 -12.97 35.19
N TYR A 209 -0.83 -13.69 34.43
CA TYR A 209 -1.54 -14.89 34.94
C TYR A 209 -0.62 -16.00 35.37
N GLN A 210 0.56 -16.11 34.79
CA GLN A 210 1.54 -17.18 35.13
C GLN A 210 2.41 -16.82 36.34
N LYS A 211 2.81 -15.54 36.47
CA LYS A 211 3.80 -15.14 37.51
C LYS A 211 3.21 -14.67 38.81
N TYR A 212 1.93 -14.31 38.87
CA TYR A 212 1.30 -13.81 40.06
C TYR A 212 0.36 -14.87 40.66
N GLN A 213 0.56 -15.21 41.96
CA GLN A 213 -0.27 -16.19 42.66
C GLN A 213 -1.69 -15.70 42.92
N THR A 214 -1.83 -14.39 43.23
CA THR A 214 -3.11 -13.75 43.47
C THR A 214 -3.54 -12.94 42.24
N ILE A 215 -4.46 -13.50 41.48
CA ILE A 215 -4.99 -12.85 40.27
C ILE A 215 -6.23 -12.05 40.66
N SER A 216 -6.22 -10.77 40.36
CA SER A 216 -7.31 -9.85 40.61
C SER A 216 -7.67 -9.06 39.36
N LEU A 217 -8.91 -8.57 39.28
CA LEU A 217 -9.34 -7.70 38.18
C LEU A 217 -8.49 -6.42 38.10
N LYS A 218 -8.17 -5.82 39.25
CA LYS A 218 -7.28 -4.65 39.30
C LYS A 218 -5.90 -4.94 38.74
N GLY A 219 -5.34 -6.10 39.05
CA GLY A 219 -4.05 -6.53 38.52
C GLY A 219 -4.09 -6.78 37.00
N ALA A 220 -5.17 -7.38 36.47
CA ALA A 220 -5.36 -7.54 35.02
C ALA A 220 -5.49 -6.19 34.31
N ILE A 221 -6.25 -5.26 34.85
CA ILE A 221 -6.36 -3.87 34.31
C ILE A 221 -4.97 -3.18 34.32
N ALA A 222 -4.21 -3.32 35.42
CA ALA A 222 -2.85 -2.77 35.50
C ALA A 222 -1.91 -3.40 34.45
N ALA A 223 -2.02 -4.70 34.20
CA ALA A 223 -1.26 -5.41 33.18
C ALA A 223 -1.60 -4.89 31.76
N ILE A 224 -2.87 -4.66 31.48
CA ILE A 224 -3.33 -4.07 30.21
C ILE A 224 -2.82 -2.63 30.06
N ALA A 225 -2.94 -1.81 31.10
CA ALA A 225 -2.42 -0.45 31.08
C ALA A 225 -0.91 -0.41 30.86
N LEU A 226 -0.16 -1.30 31.53
CA LEU A 226 1.29 -1.46 31.31
C LEU A 226 1.59 -1.88 29.87
N SER A 227 0.81 -2.80 29.29
CA SER A 227 1.01 -3.23 27.91
C SER A 227 0.75 -2.11 26.90
N GLY A 228 -0.27 -1.29 27.14
CA GLY A 228 -0.51 -0.07 26.35
C GLY A 228 0.64 0.92 26.46
N LEU A 229 1.18 1.14 27.66
CA LEU A 229 2.37 1.95 27.86
C LEU A 229 3.58 1.39 27.12
N LEU A 230 3.79 0.07 27.11
CA LEU A 230 4.89 -0.56 26.35
C LEU A 230 4.76 -0.33 24.87
N ILE A 231 3.55 -0.45 24.30
CA ILE A 231 3.31 -0.16 22.87
C ILE A 231 3.64 1.30 22.57
N VAL A 232 3.16 2.24 23.41
CA VAL A 232 3.46 3.67 23.26
C VAL A 232 4.96 3.93 23.35
N LEU A 233 5.64 3.32 24.31
CA LEU A 233 7.10 3.44 24.46
C LEU A 233 7.86 2.90 23.25
N ILE A 234 7.43 1.79 22.67
CA ILE A 234 8.08 1.24 21.48
C ILE A 234 7.82 2.13 20.27
N LEU A 235 6.56 2.49 19.98
CA LEU A 235 6.18 3.22 18.77
C LEU A 235 6.61 4.69 18.78
N PHE A 236 6.48 5.37 19.91
CA PHE A 236 6.66 6.83 19.97
C PHE A 236 7.94 7.27 20.69
N VAL A 237 8.60 6.37 21.41
CA VAL A 237 9.84 6.71 22.13
C VAL A 237 11.01 5.91 21.60
N TYR A 238 10.92 4.59 21.50
CA TYR A 238 12.05 3.75 21.13
C TYR A 238 12.38 3.86 19.62
N ILE A 239 11.41 3.62 18.74
CA ILE A 239 11.64 3.67 17.28
C ILE A 239 12.10 5.07 16.84
N PRO A 240 11.37 6.17 17.08
CA PRO A 240 11.83 7.50 16.71
C PRO A 240 13.03 7.98 17.53
N GLY A 241 13.11 7.62 18.83
CA GLY A 241 14.21 8.03 19.71
C GLY A 241 15.56 7.46 19.29
N MET A 242 15.63 6.25 18.75
CA MET A 242 16.86 5.71 18.17
C MET A 242 17.37 6.58 17.01
N ALA A 243 16.45 7.06 16.16
CA ALA A 243 16.80 7.96 15.08
C ALA A 243 17.16 9.37 15.59
N ASP A 244 16.47 9.90 16.60
CA ASP A 244 16.74 11.22 17.19
C ASP A 244 18.11 11.27 17.86
N ILE A 245 18.38 10.31 18.75
CA ILE A 245 19.68 10.26 19.48
C ILE A 245 20.79 9.98 18.47
N GLY A 246 20.58 9.06 17.53
CA GLY A 246 21.55 8.83 16.43
C GLY A 246 21.83 10.10 15.63
N GLY A 247 20.81 10.92 15.36
CA GLY A 247 20.93 12.23 14.71
C GLY A 247 21.72 13.25 15.53
N TRP A 248 21.54 13.31 16.86
CA TRP A 248 22.36 14.18 17.72
C TRP A 248 23.82 13.77 17.74
N PHE A 249 24.09 12.46 17.80
CA PHE A 249 25.46 11.95 17.67
C PHE A 249 26.05 12.30 16.29
N GLU A 250 25.25 12.17 15.25
CA GLU A 250 25.66 12.51 13.88
C GLU A 250 26.05 13.99 13.77
N LEU A 251 25.23 14.91 14.27
CA LEU A 251 25.57 16.34 14.30
C LEU A 251 26.82 16.63 15.13
N LEU A 252 27.00 15.96 16.28
CA LEU A 252 28.19 16.14 17.12
C LEU A 252 29.43 15.69 16.36
N PHE A 253 29.40 14.48 15.78
CA PHE A 253 30.60 13.92 15.14
C PHE A 253 30.93 14.62 13.81
N VAL A 254 29.92 14.91 12.99
CA VAL A 254 30.13 15.50 11.66
C VAL A 254 30.30 17.02 11.74
N ASN A 255 29.29 17.74 12.33
CA ASN A 255 29.31 19.20 12.30
C ASN A 255 30.30 19.83 13.26
N VAL A 256 30.53 19.22 14.44
CA VAL A 256 31.41 19.78 15.50
C VAL A 256 32.80 19.20 15.43
N LEU A 257 32.91 17.86 15.35
CA LEU A 257 34.19 17.15 15.37
C LEU A 257 34.83 16.97 14.00
N GLY A 258 34.10 17.19 12.89
CA GLY A 258 34.60 17.12 11.52
C GLY A 258 34.84 15.71 10.98
N PHE A 259 34.21 14.69 11.56
CA PHE A 259 34.25 13.32 11.04
C PHE A 259 33.38 13.14 9.77
N PRO A 260 33.60 12.10 8.97
CA PRO A 260 32.78 11.77 7.83
C PRO A 260 31.33 11.52 8.21
N PHE A 261 30.40 11.71 7.26
CA PHE A 261 28.98 11.38 7.43
C PHE A 261 28.78 9.94 7.90
N GLN A 262 27.75 9.72 8.70
CA GLN A 262 27.35 8.44 9.32
C GLN A 262 28.27 7.97 10.48
N THR A 263 29.36 8.63 10.76
CA THR A 263 30.27 8.27 11.88
C THR A 263 29.54 8.36 13.23
N GLY A 264 28.77 9.42 13.45
CA GLY A 264 28.03 9.62 14.69
C GLY A 264 26.98 8.52 14.93
N LEU A 265 26.26 8.10 13.90
CA LEU A 265 25.32 7.00 13.99
C LEU A 265 26.00 5.67 14.35
N ILE A 266 27.13 5.35 13.71
CA ILE A 266 27.88 4.12 14.01
C ILE A 266 28.37 4.12 15.46
N VAL A 267 28.93 5.24 15.95
CA VAL A 267 29.37 5.39 17.34
C VAL A 267 28.22 5.26 18.32
N PHE A 268 27.07 5.88 18.03
CA PHE A 268 25.86 5.74 18.84
C PHE A 268 25.42 4.28 18.97
N LEU A 269 25.33 3.56 17.85
CA LEU A 269 24.97 2.14 17.86
C LEU A 269 25.97 1.30 18.66
N ALA A 270 27.28 1.53 18.46
CA ALA A 270 28.35 0.82 19.19
C ALA A 270 28.24 1.06 20.71
N ILE A 271 28.01 2.30 21.14
CA ILE A 271 27.81 2.66 22.55
C ILE A 271 26.53 1.99 23.09
N THR A 272 25.43 2.01 22.35
CA THR A 272 24.19 1.39 22.75
C THR A 272 24.35 -0.11 22.99
N PHE A 273 24.97 -0.84 22.07
CA PHE A 273 25.28 -2.26 22.23
C PHE A 273 26.22 -2.51 23.40
N PHE A 274 27.30 -1.70 23.53
CA PHE A 274 28.20 -1.81 24.65
C PHE A 274 27.51 -1.64 26.01
N LEU A 275 26.66 -0.61 26.15
CA LEU A 275 25.95 -0.34 27.41
C LEU A 275 24.95 -1.44 27.76
N LEU A 276 24.22 -1.98 26.78
CA LEU A 276 23.30 -3.10 26.98
C LEU A 276 24.07 -4.36 27.43
N ILE A 277 25.15 -4.71 26.76
CA ILE A 277 25.99 -5.86 27.10
C ILE A 277 26.61 -5.67 28.48
N ALA A 278 27.22 -4.52 28.76
CA ALA A 278 27.79 -4.21 30.07
C ALA A 278 26.69 -4.28 31.19
N GLY A 279 25.51 -3.76 30.92
CA GLY A 279 24.36 -3.85 31.82
C GLY A 279 23.98 -5.31 32.13
N ILE A 280 23.92 -6.18 31.13
CA ILE A 280 23.63 -7.61 31.28
C ILE A 280 24.65 -8.28 32.20
N TYR A 281 25.95 -7.96 32.06
CA TYR A 281 27.00 -8.49 32.94
C TYR A 281 26.96 -7.90 34.34
N ARG A 282 26.59 -6.61 34.48
CA ARG A 282 26.56 -5.90 35.77
C ARG A 282 25.34 -6.20 36.60
N PHE A 283 24.15 -6.28 36.02
CA PHE A 283 22.88 -6.47 36.75
C PHE A 283 22.46 -7.94 36.76
N LYS A 284 22.54 -8.60 37.93
CA LYS A 284 22.22 -10.03 38.07
C LYS A 284 20.80 -10.30 38.55
N LYS A 285 20.02 -9.26 38.93
CA LYS A 285 18.59 -9.44 39.24
C LYS A 285 17.85 -9.95 38.00
N ARG A 286 17.19 -11.10 38.11
CA ARG A 286 16.56 -11.81 36.99
C ARG A 286 15.70 -10.89 36.11
N LEU A 287 14.80 -10.10 36.72
CA LEU A 287 13.92 -9.22 35.98
C LEU A 287 14.69 -8.18 35.16
N ILE A 288 15.68 -7.49 35.77
CA ILE A 288 16.48 -6.47 35.09
C ILE A 288 17.33 -7.10 33.99
N ASN A 289 17.95 -8.24 34.28
CA ASN A 289 18.78 -8.95 33.31
C ASN A 289 17.97 -9.42 32.11
N THR A 290 16.79 -10.02 32.33
CA THR A 290 15.87 -10.42 31.24
C THR A 290 15.39 -9.21 30.45
N ALA A 291 15.06 -8.08 31.09
CA ALA A 291 14.66 -6.87 30.40
C ALA A 291 15.78 -6.31 29.51
N LEU A 292 17.03 -6.30 29.99
CA LEU A 292 18.22 -5.90 29.20
C LEU A 292 18.44 -6.83 28.00
N TRP A 293 18.30 -8.15 28.18
CA TRP A 293 18.34 -9.12 27.09
C TRP A 293 17.23 -8.89 26.08
N CYS A 294 16.01 -8.63 26.53
CA CYS A 294 14.89 -8.31 25.64
C CYS A 294 15.17 -7.01 24.84
N THR A 295 15.68 -5.98 25.50
CA THR A 295 16.03 -4.72 24.80
C THR A 295 17.13 -4.96 23.80
N LEU A 296 18.18 -5.70 24.15
CA LEU A 296 19.27 -6.04 23.23
C LEU A 296 18.73 -6.79 22.01
N MET A 297 17.91 -7.82 22.20
CA MET A 297 17.38 -8.62 21.10
C MET A 297 16.38 -7.86 20.23
N LEU A 298 15.54 -7.01 20.85
CA LEU A 298 14.69 -6.07 20.12
C LEU A 298 15.54 -5.16 19.23
N THR A 299 16.63 -4.60 19.79
CA THR A 299 17.56 -3.73 19.05
C THR A 299 18.20 -4.48 17.89
N VAL A 300 18.67 -5.71 18.11
CA VAL A 300 19.26 -6.56 17.05
C VAL A 300 18.25 -6.79 15.93
N GLY A 301 16.99 -7.14 16.25
CA GLY A 301 15.94 -7.29 15.23
C GLY A 301 15.67 -5.99 14.46
N TYR A 302 15.61 -4.87 15.17
CA TYR A 302 15.37 -3.54 14.57
C TYR A 302 16.51 -3.07 13.66
N THR A 303 17.75 -3.55 13.85
CA THR A 303 18.89 -3.19 12.96
C THR A 303 18.69 -3.61 11.49
N THR A 304 17.67 -4.40 11.17
CA THR A 304 17.29 -4.66 9.76
C THR A 304 17.05 -3.38 8.96
N TYR A 305 16.65 -2.28 9.62
CA TYR A 305 16.54 -0.96 8.98
C TYR A 305 17.87 -0.38 8.48
N ALA A 306 19.02 -0.89 8.92
CA ALA A 306 20.30 -0.52 8.33
C ALA A 306 20.37 -0.88 6.83
N VAL A 307 19.63 -1.91 6.39
CA VAL A 307 19.54 -2.27 4.97
C VAL A 307 18.95 -1.11 4.15
N ILE A 308 17.91 -0.45 4.65
CA ILE A 308 17.31 0.71 3.97
C ILE A 308 18.35 1.82 3.79
N LEU A 309 19.07 2.18 4.87
CA LEU A 309 20.09 3.22 4.82
C LEU A 309 21.22 2.87 3.85
N ILE A 310 21.70 1.63 3.87
CA ILE A 310 22.79 1.16 3.00
C ILE A 310 22.33 1.18 1.53
N ARG A 311 21.14 0.69 1.25
CA ARG A 311 20.61 0.59 -0.12
C ARG A 311 20.24 1.97 -0.70
N ALA A 312 19.72 2.89 0.13
CA ALA A 312 19.49 4.26 -0.28
C ALA A 312 20.79 4.97 -0.71
N ASN A 313 21.90 4.74 0.01
CA ASN A 313 23.21 5.27 -0.38
C ASN A 313 23.78 4.62 -1.66
N ALA A 314 23.34 3.44 -2.01
CA ALA A 314 23.74 2.76 -3.25
C ALA A 314 22.96 3.26 -4.48
N ASN A 315 22.02 4.21 -4.33
CA ASN A 315 21.18 4.76 -5.41
C ASN A 315 20.52 3.67 -6.26
N THR A 316 19.78 2.79 -5.60
CA THR A 316 19.01 1.73 -6.28
C THR A 316 17.97 2.31 -7.25
N PRO A 317 17.55 1.58 -8.29
CA PRO A 317 16.53 2.03 -9.24
C PRO A 317 15.25 2.54 -8.57
N LEU A 318 14.74 1.80 -7.59
CA LEU A 318 13.74 2.25 -6.65
C LEU A 318 14.43 2.72 -5.36
N ASN A 319 14.31 4.00 -5.03
CA ASN A 319 14.88 4.61 -3.83
C ASN A 319 13.92 5.68 -3.29
N GLU A 320 12.75 5.20 -2.84
CA GLU A 320 11.70 6.11 -2.39
C GLU A 320 12.12 6.92 -1.17
N ASN A 321 11.88 8.22 -1.25
CA ASN A 321 12.26 9.23 -0.24
C ASN A 321 13.77 9.33 0.04
N ALA A 322 14.60 8.57 -0.66
CA ALA A 322 16.06 8.56 -0.54
C ALA A 322 16.55 8.66 0.92
N PRO A 323 16.24 7.70 1.81
CA PRO A 323 16.62 7.73 3.23
C PRO A 323 18.11 7.40 3.40
N ASP A 324 19.00 8.20 2.77
CA ASP A 324 20.45 8.02 2.68
C ASP A 324 21.22 8.50 3.92
N ASN A 325 20.52 9.12 4.87
CA ASN A 325 21.09 9.60 6.14
C ASN A 325 20.07 9.44 7.27
N ILE A 326 20.51 9.62 8.51
CA ILE A 326 19.67 9.37 9.70
C ILE A 326 18.45 10.30 9.77
N PHE A 327 18.53 11.54 9.28
CA PHE A 327 17.43 12.50 9.31
C PHE A 327 16.38 12.16 8.27
N ALA A 328 16.79 11.79 7.06
CA ALA A 328 15.92 11.29 6.02
C ALA A 328 15.29 9.94 6.41
N LEU A 329 16.06 9.04 7.03
CA LEU A 329 15.55 7.78 7.57
C LEU A 329 14.50 8.02 8.65
N LYS A 330 14.67 9.00 9.55
CA LYS A 330 13.67 9.36 10.53
C LYS A 330 12.35 9.80 9.88
N SER A 331 12.42 10.69 8.89
CA SER A 331 11.25 11.16 8.13
C SER A 331 10.53 9.99 7.43
N TYR A 332 11.31 9.08 6.84
CA TYR A 332 10.84 7.86 6.21
C TYR A 332 10.13 6.92 7.19
N LEU A 333 10.72 6.65 8.36
CA LEU A 333 10.13 5.82 9.41
C LEU A 333 8.83 6.41 9.97
N ASN A 334 8.79 7.74 10.12
CA ASN A 334 7.61 8.47 10.59
C ASN A 334 6.53 8.62 9.52
N ARG A 335 6.76 8.17 8.28
CA ARG A 335 5.83 8.28 7.16
C ARG A 335 5.37 9.73 6.92
N GLU A 336 6.28 10.69 7.04
CA GLU A 336 5.97 12.13 7.01
C GLU A 336 5.41 12.62 5.66
N GLN A 337 5.56 11.85 4.60
CA GLN A 337 4.95 12.14 3.30
C GLN A 337 3.42 11.93 3.27
N TYR A 338 2.87 11.20 4.25
CA TYR A 338 1.44 10.95 4.32
C TYR A 338 0.76 11.89 5.30
N GLU A 339 -0.44 12.34 4.96
CA GLU A 339 -1.23 13.18 5.87
C GLU A 339 -1.60 12.38 7.13
N SER A 340 -1.36 12.95 8.31
CA SER A 340 -1.67 12.32 9.58
C SER A 340 -3.11 12.58 10.01
N ALA A 341 -3.86 11.50 10.28
CA ALA A 341 -5.19 11.60 10.85
C ALA A 341 -5.13 11.95 12.34
N PRO A 342 -5.99 12.83 12.85
CA PRO A 342 -6.04 13.13 14.28
C PRO A 342 -6.53 11.91 15.07
N LEU A 343 -5.81 11.57 16.16
CA LEU A 343 -6.17 10.42 16.99
C LEU A 343 -7.14 10.81 18.12
N LEU A 344 -6.78 11.79 18.93
CA LEU A 344 -7.55 12.21 20.11
C LEU A 344 -8.15 13.59 19.96
N TYR A 345 -7.45 14.53 19.36
CA TYR A 345 -7.87 15.91 19.18
C TYR A 345 -7.30 16.46 17.89
N GLY A 346 -8.08 17.20 17.11
CA GLY A 346 -7.61 17.79 15.87
C GLY A 346 -8.71 18.38 15.00
N LYS A 347 -8.32 18.76 13.77
CA LYS A 347 -9.20 19.40 12.79
C LYS A 347 -10.41 18.53 12.42
N THR A 348 -11.47 19.20 11.98
CA THR A 348 -12.63 18.61 11.32
C THR A 348 -12.59 18.99 9.82
N TYR A 349 -13.48 18.43 9.01
CA TYR A 349 -13.59 18.82 7.60
C TYR A 349 -13.97 20.30 7.39
N ALA A 350 -14.54 20.96 8.42
CA ALA A 350 -14.94 22.36 8.38
C ALA A 350 -13.93 23.30 9.07
N SER A 351 -12.80 22.78 9.55
CA SER A 351 -11.77 23.58 10.20
C SER A 351 -11.03 24.43 9.18
N GLU A 352 -10.94 25.72 9.44
CA GLU A 352 -10.19 26.67 8.61
C GLU A 352 -8.82 26.96 9.22
N PRO A 353 -7.81 27.31 8.40
CA PRO A 353 -6.54 27.80 8.92
C PRO A 353 -6.75 29.01 9.85
N GLU A 354 -6.02 29.04 10.96
CA GLU A 354 -6.01 30.22 11.85
C GLU A 354 -5.13 31.29 11.25
N TYR A 355 -5.64 32.52 11.13
CA TYR A 355 -4.92 33.66 10.56
C TYR A 355 -4.44 34.61 11.67
N VAL A 356 -3.23 35.12 11.50
CA VAL A 356 -2.64 36.14 12.37
C VAL A 356 -2.28 37.37 11.54
N PRO A 357 -2.46 38.60 12.09
CA PRO A 357 -2.09 39.83 11.37
C PRO A 357 -0.56 39.93 11.25
N GLU A 358 -0.07 40.27 10.06
CA GLU A 358 1.33 40.56 9.78
C GLU A 358 1.41 41.83 8.92
N GLY A 359 1.49 43.00 9.57
CA GLY A 359 1.39 44.31 8.89
C GLY A 359 -0.01 44.53 8.33
N ASP A 360 -0.09 44.80 7.02
CA ASP A 360 -1.34 45.13 6.31
C ASP A 360 -2.07 43.88 5.76
N TYR A 361 -1.55 42.67 5.99
CA TYR A 361 -2.15 41.42 5.51
C TYR A 361 -2.28 40.39 6.63
N TYR A 362 -3.05 39.33 6.36
CA TYR A 362 -3.19 38.18 7.25
C TYR A 362 -2.37 37.02 6.74
N LYS A 363 -1.61 36.40 7.62
CA LYS A 363 -0.84 35.20 7.37
C LYS A 363 -1.41 34.01 8.10
N VAL A 364 -1.34 32.84 7.46
CA VAL A 364 -1.71 31.59 8.13
C VAL A 364 -0.77 31.35 9.32
N LYS A 365 -1.36 31.11 10.49
CA LYS A 365 -0.60 30.78 11.70
C LYS A 365 0.01 29.39 11.56
N MET A 366 1.33 29.35 11.61
CA MET A 366 2.10 28.13 11.54
C MET A 366 2.74 27.82 12.89
N LYS A 367 2.74 26.56 13.28
CA LYS A 367 3.51 26.05 14.41
C LYS A 367 4.84 25.55 13.89
N THR A 368 5.93 26.17 14.35
CA THR A 368 7.28 25.76 13.99
C THR A 368 7.64 24.46 14.68
N GLY A 369 8.03 23.47 13.91
CA GLY A 369 8.51 22.17 14.36
C GLY A 369 10.04 22.06 14.36
N GLY A 370 10.55 20.83 14.32
CA GLY A 370 12.00 20.55 14.30
C GLY A 370 12.67 20.97 13.00
N ALA A 371 13.99 21.22 13.08
CA ALA A 371 14.83 21.54 11.91
C ALA A 371 14.95 20.33 10.95
N VAL A 372 14.89 20.59 9.65
CA VAL A 372 15.13 19.62 8.58
C VAL A 372 16.60 19.75 8.15
N TYR A 373 17.37 18.69 8.38
CA TYR A 373 18.79 18.64 8.06
C TYR A 373 19.03 17.95 6.72
N ARG A 374 19.94 18.49 5.91
CA ARG A 374 20.43 17.86 4.68
C ARG A 374 21.95 17.85 4.66
N PRO A 375 22.60 16.82 4.12
CA PRO A 375 24.04 16.78 3.98
C PRO A 375 24.50 17.74 2.88
N ASN A 376 25.43 18.63 3.21
CA ASN A 376 26.20 19.42 2.25
C ASN A 376 27.53 18.71 2.04
N LYS A 377 27.68 18.04 0.90
CA LYS A 377 28.89 17.24 0.60
C LYS A 377 30.13 18.13 0.36
N GLU A 378 29.96 19.35 -0.11
CA GLU A 378 31.06 20.29 -0.36
C GLU A 378 31.69 20.78 0.94
N GLU A 379 30.85 21.06 1.94
CA GLU A 379 31.35 21.54 3.24
C GLU A 379 31.59 20.39 4.25
N GLY A 380 31.20 19.16 3.91
CA GLY A 380 31.30 18.02 4.81
C GLY A 380 30.44 18.13 6.07
N LYS A 381 29.31 18.86 6.04
CA LYS A 381 28.44 19.17 7.19
C LYS A 381 26.97 19.04 6.84
N TYR A 382 26.14 18.81 7.86
CA TYR A 382 24.68 18.94 7.74
C TYR A 382 24.26 20.40 7.89
N LYS A 383 23.43 20.86 6.97
CA LYS A 383 22.79 22.19 7.02
C LYS A 383 21.31 22.08 7.31
N VAL A 384 20.79 23.05 8.04
CA VAL A 384 19.33 23.23 8.20
C VAL A 384 18.83 23.92 6.93
N ILE A 385 17.95 23.25 6.20
CA ILE A 385 17.36 23.79 4.98
C ILE A 385 16.06 24.57 5.27
N ARG A 386 15.31 24.11 6.26
CA ARG A 386 14.08 24.77 6.76
C ARG A 386 13.70 24.19 8.13
N ASN A 387 12.74 24.82 8.79
CA ASN A 387 12.03 24.20 9.89
C ASN A 387 10.74 23.56 9.38
N LYS A 388 10.30 22.50 10.03
CA LYS A 388 8.97 21.94 9.78
C LYS A 388 7.93 22.96 10.21
N GLU A 389 6.86 23.08 9.45
CA GLU A 389 5.75 23.97 9.76
C GLU A 389 4.45 23.18 9.69
N GLU A 390 3.60 23.39 10.69
CA GLU A 390 2.30 22.75 10.81
C GLU A 390 1.23 23.85 10.91
N VAL A 391 0.22 23.78 10.05
CA VAL A 391 -0.88 24.74 10.05
C VAL A 391 -1.71 24.60 11.32
N CYS A 392 -1.94 25.73 12.01
CA CYS A 392 -2.89 25.77 13.11
C CYS A 392 -4.31 25.94 12.54
N TYR A 393 -5.23 25.11 13.03
CA TYR A 393 -6.61 25.13 12.57
C TYR A 393 -7.55 25.63 13.66
N THR A 394 -8.60 26.34 13.24
CA THR A 394 -9.75 26.68 14.10
C THR A 394 -10.68 25.47 14.24
N GLN A 395 -11.63 25.56 15.18
CA GLN A 395 -12.72 24.56 15.34
C GLN A 395 -12.25 23.10 15.44
N ASN A 396 -11.17 22.86 16.18
CA ASN A 396 -10.71 21.51 16.49
C ASN A 396 -11.70 20.79 17.41
N MET A 397 -11.79 19.45 17.25
CA MET A 397 -12.72 18.60 17.98
C MET A 397 -11.99 17.51 18.77
N LEU A 398 -12.52 17.15 19.95
CA LEU A 398 -12.09 15.96 20.67
C LEU A 398 -12.57 14.71 19.94
N PHE A 399 -11.68 13.73 19.77
CA PHE A 399 -11.95 12.49 19.05
C PHE A 399 -12.45 12.74 17.63
N SER A 400 -11.79 13.64 16.87
CA SER A 400 -12.18 13.99 15.51
C SER A 400 -12.07 12.79 14.57
N ARG A 401 -13.19 12.37 13.98
CA ARG A 401 -13.28 11.28 13.00
C ARG A 401 -13.57 11.80 11.60
N MET A 402 -14.22 12.94 11.49
CA MET A 402 -14.61 13.60 10.25
C MET A 402 -13.63 14.73 9.94
N TRP A 403 -12.37 14.39 9.65
CA TRP A 403 -11.25 15.32 9.65
C TRP A 403 -10.80 15.81 8.26
N ASN A 404 -11.12 15.07 7.18
CA ASN A 404 -10.67 15.37 5.81
C ASN A 404 -11.69 16.26 5.10
N ASP A 405 -11.28 17.46 4.69
CA ASP A 405 -12.09 18.47 4.04
C ASP A 405 -12.68 18.00 2.69
N ARG A 406 -11.94 17.18 1.94
CA ARG A 406 -12.39 16.63 0.66
C ARG A 406 -13.54 15.65 0.78
N MET A 407 -13.78 15.10 1.96
CA MET A 407 -14.77 14.05 2.22
C MET A 407 -16.04 14.59 2.92
N ALA A 408 -16.25 15.91 2.98
CA ALA A 408 -17.35 16.52 3.73
C ALA A 408 -18.74 15.96 3.36
N SER A 409 -19.05 15.80 2.07
CA SER A 409 -20.32 15.25 1.60
C SER A 409 -20.51 13.79 1.99
N SER A 410 -19.48 12.97 1.84
CA SER A 410 -19.49 11.56 2.22
C SER A 410 -19.64 11.38 3.73
N TYR A 411 -18.99 12.21 4.54
CA TYR A 411 -19.17 12.21 6.00
C TYR A 411 -20.62 12.48 6.39
N LYS A 412 -21.23 13.48 5.77
CA LYS A 412 -22.65 13.84 6.04
C LYS A 412 -23.61 12.73 5.65
N SER A 413 -23.38 12.07 4.53
CA SER A 413 -24.15 10.89 4.12
C SER A 413 -24.13 9.79 5.20
N TRP A 414 -22.95 9.48 5.75
CA TRP A 414 -22.83 8.46 6.79
C TRP A 414 -23.27 8.88 8.19
N SER A 415 -23.23 10.16 8.52
CA SER A 415 -23.60 10.68 9.83
C SER A 415 -25.07 11.14 9.93
N GLY A 416 -25.76 11.24 8.80
CA GLY A 416 -27.12 11.82 8.74
C GLY A 416 -27.13 13.34 8.96
N GLY A 417 -25.98 14.01 8.73
CA GLY A 417 -25.84 15.45 8.89
C GLY A 417 -26.54 16.24 7.77
N THR A 418 -26.95 17.47 8.08
CA THR A 418 -27.51 18.41 7.10
C THR A 418 -26.45 19.26 6.45
N ASP A 419 -26.73 19.82 5.27
CA ASP A 419 -25.80 20.70 4.58
C ASP A 419 -25.55 22.00 5.35
N GLY A 420 -24.27 22.32 5.57
CA GLY A 420 -23.78 23.58 6.12
C GLY A 420 -23.34 23.52 7.58
N GLY A 421 -22.05 23.81 7.83
CA GLY A 421 -21.47 24.00 9.15
C GLY A 421 -20.50 22.90 9.60
N ALA A 422 -19.86 23.16 10.74
CA ALA A 422 -18.96 22.20 11.39
C ALA A 422 -19.72 21.00 11.93
N PRO A 423 -19.10 19.80 11.92
CA PRO A 423 -19.75 18.60 12.46
C PRO A 423 -19.99 18.74 13.96
N THR A 424 -21.13 18.27 14.43
CA THR A 424 -21.41 18.11 15.85
C THR A 424 -20.73 16.85 16.38
N GLN A 425 -20.52 16.79 17.71
CA GLN A 425 -19.97 15.58 18.34
C GLN A 425 -20.89 14.35 18.15
N LYS A 426 -22.21 14.55 18.03
CA LYS A 426 -23.17 13.49 17.75
C LYS A 426 -22.94 12.92 16.34
N GLU A 427 -22.86 13.77 15.33
CA GLU A 427 -22.59 13.35 13.94
C GLU A 427 -21.24 12.62 13.85
N ASN A 428 -20.22 13.16 14.50
CA ASN A 428 -18.89 12.56 14.55
C ASN A 428 -18.91 11.14 15.17
N LEU A 429 -19.64 10.93 16.27
CA LEU A 429 -19.82 9.61 16.87
C LEU A 429 -20.72 8.71 16.01
N THR A 430 -21.77 9.25 15.38
CA THR A 430 -22.58 8.49 14.45
C THR A 430 -21.72 7.95 13.31
N TYR A 431 -20.89 8.80 12.68
CA TYR A 431 -19.95 8.37 11.66
C TYR A 431 -18.99 7.27 12.16
N PHE A 432 -18.45 7.43 13.38
CA PHE A 432 -17.57 6.39 13.96
C PHE A 432 -18.28 5.03 14.05
N PHE A 433 -19.51 5.00 14.56
CA PHE A 433 -20.22 3.73 14.74
C PHE A 433 -20.76 3.17 13.43
N THR A 434 -21.30 4.00 12.53
CA THR A 434 -21.92 3.53 11.27
C THR A 434 -20.90 3.18 10.22
N TYR A 435 -19.91 4.05 10.01
CA TYR A 435 -18.88 3.82 8.99
C TYR A 435 -17.66 3.09 9.52
N GLN A 436 -16.91 3.69 10.48
CA GLN A 436 -15.61 3.15 10.86
C GLN A 436 -15.73 1.80 11.57
N LEU A 437 -16.70 1.64 12.46
CA LEU A 437 -16.87 0.40 13.22
C LEU A 437 -17.71 -0.62 12.48
N ASN A 438 -18.89 -0.23 12.00
CA ASN A 438 -19.82 -1.18 11.36
C ASN A 438 -19.36 -1.51 9.93
N TYR A 439 -19.18 -0.51 9.08
CA TYR A 439 -18.86 -0.73 7.66
C TYR A 439 -17.43 -1.17 7.42
N MET A 440 -16.44 -0.52 8.07
CA MET A 440 -15.00 -0.78 7.86
C MET A 440 -14.41 -1.88 8.75
N TYR A 441 -15.18 -2.46 9.68
CA TYR A 441 -14.69 -3.57 10.50
C TYR A 441 -15.69 -4.72 10.56
N TRP A 442 -16.91 -4.51 11.09
CA TRP A 442 -17.86 -5.61 11.26
C TRP A 442 -18.29 -6.24 9.94
N ARG A 443 -18.44 -5.45 8.87
CA ARG A 443 -18.70 -5.96 7.53
C ARG A 443 -17.61 -6.94 7.09
N TYR A 444 -16.34 -6.59 7.23
CA TYR A 444 -15.21 -7.44 6.90
C TYR A 444 -15.13 -8.69 7.78
N PHE A 445 -15.38 -8.53 9.09
CA PHE A 445 -15.45 -9.67 9.99
C PHE A 445 -16.53 -10.67 9.58
N LEU A 446 -17.71 -10.16 9.21
CA LEU A 446 -18.82 -10.99 8.80
C LEU A 446 -18.60 -11.62 7.41
N TRP A 447 -17.86 -10.99 6.49
CA TRP A 447 -17.43 -11.65 5.25
C TRP A 447 -16.73 -12.97 5.51
N ASN A 448 -15.81 -12.97 6.46
CA ASN A 448 -14.99 -14.15 6.77
C ASN A 448 -15.76 -15.28 7.46
N PHE A 449 -16.86 -14.96 8.19
CA PHE A 449 -17.49 -15.93 9.09
C PHE A 449 -18.99 -16.11 8.91
N VAL A 450 -19.62 -15.30 8.05
CA VAL A 450 -21.06 -15.40 7.73
C VAL A 450 -21.27 -15.63 6.24
N GLY A 451 -20.65 -14.77 5.41
CA GLY A 451 -20.67 -14.81 3.97
C GLY A 451 -20.53 -13.43 3.33
N ARG A 452 -20.14 -13.37 2.07
CA ARG A 452 -19.89 -12.17 1.27
C ARG A 452 -20.84 -12.10 0.09
N GLN A 453 -21.44 -10.93 -0.16
CA GLN A 453 -22.41 -10.73 -1.24
C GLN A 453 -21.73 -10.76 -2.62
N ASN A 454 -20.67 -10.03 -2.81
CA ASN A 454 -19.80 -9.98 -3.98
C ASN A 454 -18.50 -9.25 -3.64
N ASP A 455 -17.55 -9.24 -4.56
CA ASP A 455 -16.24 -8.59 -4.39
C ASP A 455 -16.19 -7.15 -4.91
N ILE A 456 -17.30 -6.59 -5.35
CA ILE A 456 -17.36 -5.19 -5.80
C ILE A 456 -17.25 -4.27 -4.58
N GLN A 457 -16.32 -3.34 -4.64
CA GLN A 457 -16.11 -2.38 -3.56
C GLN A 457 -17.33 -1.50 -3.38
N GLY A 458 -17.90 -1.54 -2.17
CA GLY A 458 -19.07 -0.73 -1.83
C GLY A 458 -18.69 0.57 -1.13
N HIS A 459 -19.61 1.54 -1.22
CA HIS A 459 -19.57 2.80 -0.49
C HIS A 459 -20.80 2.99 0.41
N GLY A 460 -21.51 1.89 0.71
CA GLY A 460 -22.72 1.84 1.51
C GLY A 460 -23.98 1.42 0.75
N GLU A 461 -23.85 1.14 -0.54
CA GLU A 461 -24.93 0.67 -1.39
C GLU A 461 -25.37 -0.75 -0.98
N PRO A 462 -26.67 -1.11 -1.10
CA PRO A 462 -27.18 -2.43 -0.74
C PRO A 462 -26.73 -3.55 -1.69
N GLU A 463 -26.26 -3.22 -2.90
CA GLU A 463 -25.87 -4.19 -3.95
C GLU A 463 -24.37 -4.50 -3.99
N HIS A 464 -23.51 -3.74 -3.29
CA HIS A 464 -22.06 -3.87 -3.40
C HIS A 464 -21.39 -4.28 -2.10
N GLY A 465 -20.64 -5.39 -2.14
CA GLY A 465 -19.70 -5.80 -1.12
C GLY A 465 -20.25 -5.90 0.30
N ASN A 466 -21.51 -6.24 0.48
CA ASN A 466 -22.10 -6.45 1.79
C ASN A 466 -21.77 -7.85 2.33
N TRP A 467 -22.01 -8.07 3.63
CA TRP A 467 -22.06 -9.44 4.15
C TRP A 467 -23.45 -10.03 3.95
N ILE A 468 -23.56 -11.35 3.80
CA ILE A 468 -24.82 -12.06 3.66
C ILE A 468 -24.82 -13.34 4.49
N THR A 469 -26.01 -13.81 4.85
CA THR A 469 -26.18 -15.08 5.58
C THR A 469 -26.42 -16.26 4.64
N GLY A 470 -26.88 -16.01 3.41
CA GLY A 470 -27.38 -17.02 2.50
C GLY A 470 -28.80 -17.50 2.86
N ILE A 471 -29.44 -16.86 3.84
CA ILE A 471 -30.84 -17.11 4.21
C ILE A 471 -31.68 -15.97 3.62
N PRO A 472 -32.45 -16.20 2.53
CA PRO A 472 -33.15 -15.14 1.80
C PRO A 472 -34.02 -14.24 2.69
N LEU A 473 -34.70 -14.82 3.69
CA LEU A 473 -35.51 -14.05 4.61
C LEU A 473 -34.72 -12.97 5.37
N LEU A 474 -33.51 -13.29 5.81
CA LEU A 474 -32.66 -12.35 6.58
C LEU A 474 -31.97 -11.34 5.65
N ASP A 475 -31.48 -11.82 4.53
CA ASP A 475 -30.73 -10.98 3.60
C ASP A 475 -31.62 -10.00 2.86
N ASN A 476 -32.81 -10.43 2.42
CA ASN A 476 -33.78 -9.58 1.73
C ASN A 476 -34.37 -8.50 2.66
N LEU A 477 -34.54 -8.78 3.97
CA LEU A 477 -34.96 -7.74 4.93
C LEU A 477 -33.94 -6.64 5.09
N ARG A 478 -32.65 -6.92 4.87
CA ARG A 478 -31.54 -5.99 5.08
C ARG A 478 -31.08 -5.30 3.81
N LEU A 479 -31.02 -6.01 2.69
CA LEU A 479 -30.41 -5.57 1.44
C LEU A 479 -31.40 -5.46 0.29
N GLY A 480 -32.65 -5.85 0.49
CA GLY A 480 -33.59 -6.05 -0.59
C GLY A 480 -33.47 -7.43 -1.25
N ASP A 481 -34.35 -7.72 -2.20
CA ASP A 481 -34.38 -9.02 -2.84
C ASP A 481 -33.14 -9.27 -3.69
N GLN A 482 -32.33 -10.23 -3.27
CA GLN A 482 -31.03 -10.54 -3.91
C GLN A 482 -31.22 -11.25 -5.27
N GLU A 483 -32.38 -11.82 -5.57
CA GLU A 483 -32.66 -12.41 -6.87
C GLU A 483 -32.90 -11.36 -7.96
N LEU A 484 -33.24 -10.12 -7.57
CA LEU A 484 -33.44 -8.99 -8.49
C LEU A 484 -32.13 -8.29 -8.90
N LEU A 485 -31.01 -8.66 -8.32
CA LEU A 485 -29.71 -8.12 -8.73
C LEU A 485 -29.40 -8.45 -10.19
N PRO A 486 -28.68 -7.57 -10.91
CA PRO A 486 -28.14 -7.89 -12.23
C PRO A 486 -27.37 -9.21 -12.21
N GLU A 487 -27.42 -9.96 -13.31
CA GLU A 487 -26.77 -11.26 -13.41
C GLU A 487 -25.28 -11.20 -13.08
N SER A 488 -24.58 -10.13 -13.49
CA SER A 488 -23.16 -9.90 -13.22
C SER A 488 -22.83 -9.77 -11.72
N LEU A 489 -23.76 -9.27 -10.90
CA LEU A 489 -23.59 -9.21 -9.44
C LEU A 489 -24.02 -10.50 -8.76
N ARG A 490 -25.09 -11.12 -9.23
CA ARG A 490 -25.60 -12.38 -8.69
C ARG A 490 -24.67 -13.56 -8.96
N GLN A 491 -24.01 -13.60 -10.12
CA GLN A 491 -23.04 -14.63 -10.51
C GLN A 491 -21.60 -14.23 -10.21
N ASN A 492 -21.39 -13.15 -9.43
CA ASN A 492 -20.06 -12.75 -9.03
C ASN A 492 -19.39 -13.86 -8.21
N LYS A 493 -18.16 -14.21 -8.52
CA LYS A 493 -17.42 -15.29 -7.84
C LYS A 493 -17.14 -15.01 -6.37
N GLY A 494 -17.04 -13.75 -5.98
CA GLY A 494 -16.96 -13.35 -4.58
C GLY A 494 -18.27 -13.50 -3.80
N HIS A 495 -19.31 -14.17 -4.37
CA HIS A 495 -20.53 -14.52 -3.68
C HIS A 495 -20.32 -15.79 -2.85
N ASN A 496 -19.95 -15.63 -1.58
CA ASN A 496 -19.61 -16.71 -0.66
C ASN A 496 -20.65 -16.81 0.46
N VAL A 497 -21.22 -17.99 0.68
CA VAL A 497 -22.25 -18.22 1.70
C VAL A 497 -21.82 -19.27 2.71
N PHE A 498 -21.72 -18.89 3.99
CA PHE A 498 -21.32 -19.78 5.07
C PHE A 498 -22.45 -20.07 6.07
N TYR A 499 -23.66 -19.54 5.86
CA TYR A 499 -24.83 -19.71 6.74
C TYR A 499 -24.55 -19.34 8.20
N ALA A 500 -23.62 -18.43 8.44
CA ALA A 500 -23.11 -18.02 9.75
C ALA A 500 -22.59 -19.20 10.63
N LEU A 501 -22.30 -20.36 10.06
CA LEU A 501 -21.85 -21.53 10.82
C LEU A 501 -20.51 -21.29 11.53
N PRO A 502 -19.48 -20.68 10.89
CA PRO A 502 -18.25 -20.33 11.58
C PRO A 502 -18.49 -19.34 12.72
N LEU A 503 -19.34 -18.33 12.50
CA LEU A 503 -19.70 -17.34 13.53
C LEU A 503 -20.35 -18.02 14.75
N LEU A 504 -21.31 -18.89 14.52
CA LEU A 504 -22.00 -19.62 15.58
C LEU A 504 -21.06 -20.52 16.39
N LEU A 505 -20.14 -21.23 15.71
CA LEU A 505 -19.09 -21.98 16.42
C LEU A 505 -18.22 -21.07 17.27
N GLY A 506 -17.78 -19.93 16.74
CA GLY A 506 -16.99 -18.96 17.50
C GLY A 506 -17.71 -18.48 18.75
N LEU A 507 -19.00 -18.12 18.65
CA LEU A 507 -19.83 -17.71 19.79
C LEU A 507 -19.99 -18.83 20.82
N ILE A 508 -20.18 -20.07 20.38
CA ILE A 508 -20.23 -21.26 21.26
C ILE A 508 -18.87 -21.43 21.95
N GLY A 509 -17.77 -21.18 21.25
CA GLY A 509 -16.41 -21.24 21.79
C GLY A 509 -16.17 -20.21 22.90
N ILE A 510 -16.60 -18.99 22.71
CA ILE A 510 -16.56 -17.91 23.72
C ILE A 510 -17.37 -18.34 24.95
N TYR A 511 -18.59 -18.81 24.75
CA TYR A 511 -19.47 -19.27 25.83
C TYR A 511 -18.87 -20.45 26.57
N TRP A 512 -18.35 -21.47 25.86
CA TRP A 512 -17.72 -22.64 26.47
C TRP A 512 -16.48 -22.28 27.30
N GLN A 513 -15.66 -21.39 26.80
CA GLN A 513 -14.46 -20.86 27.47
C GLN A 513 -14.86 -20.13 28.76
N TRP A 514 -15.90 -19.26 28.69
CA TRP A 514 -16.43 -18.55 29.84
C TRP A 514 -16.92 -19.49 30.94
N MET A 515 -17.62 -20.57 30.57
CA MET A 515 -18.16 -21.56 31.51
C MET A 515 -17.08 -22.44 32.16
N ARG A 516 -15.80 -22.32 31.78
CA ARG A 516 -14.67 -23.05 32.37
C ARG A 516 -14.08 -22.38 33.63
N GLY A 517 -14.81 -21.51 34.26
CA GLY A 517 -14.44 -20.86 35.52
C GLY A 517 -13.19 -19.96 35.39
N LYS A 518 -12.39 -19.84 36.43
CA LYS A 518 -11.28 -18.88 36.49
C LYS A 518 -10.27 -19.08 35.38
N LYS A 519 -9.88 -20.31 35.08
CA LYS A 519 -8.91 -20.62 34.03
C LYS A 519 -9.45 -20.27 32.63
N GLY A 520 -10.73 -20.56 32.40
CA GLY A 520 -11.41 -20.17 31.16
C GLY A 520 -11.48 -18.68 30.97
N MET A 521 -11.82 -17.92 32.03
CA MET A 521 -11.87 -16.46 31.98
C MET A 521 -10.50 -15.81 31.71
N GLN A 522 -9.43 -16.35 32.25
CA GLN A 522 -8.06 -15.90 31.97
C GLN A 522 -7.71 -16.09 30.50
N GLN A 523 -7.95 -17.26 29.94
CA GLN A 523 -7.71 -17.52 28.52
C GLN A 523 -8.61 -16.67 27.62
N LEU A 524 -9.89 -16.52 28.03
CA LEU A 524 -10.84 -15.67 27.29
C LEU A 524 -10.31 -14.24 27.19
N SER A 525 -9.81 -13.69 28.31
CA SER A 525 -9.25 -12.33 28.27
C SER A 525 -8.02 -12.20 27.38
N VAL A 526 -7.14 -13.21 27.37
CA VAL A 526 -5.96 -13.23 26.49
C VAL A 526 -6.37 -13.22 25.01
N VAL A 527 -7.27 -14.11 24.60
CA VAL A 527 -7.76 -14.17 23.21
C VAL A 527 -8.58 -12.94 22.87
N PHE A 528 -9.39 -12.42 23.81
CA PHE A 528 -10.16 -11.20 23.61
C PHE A 528 -9.26 -9.98 23.38
N PHE A 529 -8.18 -9.80 24.14
CA PHE A 529 -7.27 -8.69 23.92
C PHE A 529 -6.44 -8.86 22.65
N LEU A 530 -6.13 -10.08 22.23
CA LEU A 530 -5.59 -10.31 20.89
C LEU A 530 -6.59 -9.87 19.81
N PHE A 531 -7.84 -10.31 19.91
CA PHE A 531 -8.93 -9.92 19.00
C PHE A 531 -9.16 -8.41 18.98
N PHE A 532 -9.28 -7.77 20.13
CA PHE A 532 -9.56 -6.35 20.27
C PHE A 532 -8.43 -5.48 19.71
N MET A 533 -7.20 -5.79 20.08
CA MET A 533 -6.04 -4.98 19.67
C MET A 533 -5.73 -5.08 18.17
N THR A 534 -5.86 -6.28 17.60
CA THR A 534 -5.61 -6.49 16.17
C THR A 534 -6.83 -6.23 15.28
N GLY A 535 -7.93 -5.75 15.85
CA GLY A 535 -9.16 -5.39 15.15
C GLY A 535 -9.64 -3.99 15.54
N LEU A 536 -10.44 -3.91 16.59
CA LEU A 536 -11.11 -2.67 17.01
C LEU A 536 -10.14 -1.52 17.35
N ALA A 537 -8.99 -1.81 17.97
CA ALA A 537 -7.98 -0.80 18.24
C ALA A 537 -7.35 -0.24 16.95
N ILE A 538 -7.25 -1.04 15.89
CA ILE A 538 -6.78 -0.59 14.58
C ILE A 538 -7.78 0.38 13.95
N VAL A 539 -9.09 0.14 14.07
CA VAL A 539 -10.13 1.08 13.62
C VAL A 539 -9.95 2.46 14.26
N LEU A 540 -9.68 2.47 15.58
CA LEU A 540 -9.43 3.72 16.31
C LEU A 540 -8.16 4.44 15.81
N TYR A 541 -7.09 3.68 15.57
CA TYR A 541 -5.80 4.23 15.15
C TYR A 541 -5.81 4.76 13.73
N LEU A 542 -6.37 4.00 12.77
CA LEU A 542 -6.35 4.38 11.36
C LEU A 542 -7.22 5.59 11.05
N ASN A 543 -8.28 5.82 11.80
CA ASN A 543 -9.22 6.93 11.58
C ASN A 543 -9.61 7.11 10.10
N GLN A 544 -10.01 6.00 9.47
CA GLN A 544 -10.24 5.93 8.02
C GLN A 544 -11.35 6.87 7.55
N THR A 545 -11.08 7.50 6.41
CA THR A 545 -12.03 8.36 5.70
C THR A 545 -12.93 7.53 4.77
N PRO A 546 -14.11 8.02 4.38
CA PRO A 546 -14.87 7.42 3.29
C PRO A 546 -14.10 7.47 1.96
N GLY A 547 -14.54 6.69 0.98
CA GLY A 547 -13.95 6.70 -0.36
C GLY A 547 -12.54 6.09 -0.41
N GLN A 548 -12.30 5.02 0.35
CA GLN A 548 -11.04 4.28 0.27
C GLN A 548 -10.83 3.73 -1.15
N PRO A 549 -9.59 3.72 -1.66
CA PRO A 549 -9.29 3.27 -3.02
C PRO A 549 -9.45 1.75 -3.21
N ARG A 550 -9.33 0.97 -2.12
CA ARG A 550 -9.58 -0.48 -2.05
C ARG A 550 -10.16 -0.87 -0.71
N GLU A 551 -10.70 -2.08 -0.60
CA GLU A 551 -11.12 -2.67 0.67
C GLU A 551 -9.91 -2.82 1.62
N ARG A 552 -10.13 -2.67 2.93
CA ARG A 552 -9.08 -2.61 3.96
C ARG A 552 -9.16 -3.75 4.96
N ASP A 553 -9.81 -4.85 4.61
CA ASP A 553 -10.03 -6.02 5.45
C ASP A 553 -8.74 -6.69 5.94
N TYR A 554 -7.69 -6.68 5.12
CA TYR A 554 -6.36 -7.22 5.45
C TYR A 554 -5.73 -6.59 6.70
N ALA A 555 -6.07 -5.34 7.03
CA ALA A 555 -5.59 -4.68 8.23
C ALA A 555 -6.07 -5.36 9.53
N TYR A 556 -7.14 -6.13 9.46
CA TYR A 556 -7.80 -6.78 10.59
C TYR A 556 -7.57 -8.30 10.66
N ALA A 557 -6.72 -8.86 9.80
CA ALA A 557 -6.45 -10.29 9.72
C ALA A 557 -6.07 -10.92 11.08
N GLY A 558 -5.36 -10.17 11.93
CA GLY A 558 -5.02 -10.62 13.29
C GLY A 558 -6.24 -10.86 14.19
N SER A 559 -7.31 -10.06 14.07
CA SER A 559 -8.55 -10.31 14.82
C SER A 559 -9.33 -11.51 14.29
N PHE A 560 -9.27 -11.76 12.99
CA PHE A 560 -9.87 -12.94 12.39
C PHE A 560 -9.11 -14.20 12.80
N TYR A 561 -7.79 -14.13 12.90
CA TYR A 561 -6.97 -15.19 13.53
C TYR A 561 -7.41 -15.49 14.97
N ALA A 562 -7.59 -14.45 15.78
CA ALA A 562 -8.03 -14.62 17.16
C ALA A 562 -9.44 -15.23 17.24
N PHE A 563 -10.36 -14.85 16.34
CA PHE A 563 -11.70 -15.44 16.29
C PHE A 563 -11.68 -16.90 15.85
N ALA A 564 -10.75 -17.30 14.98
CA ALA A 564 -10.57 -18.70 14.58
C ALA A 564 -10.20 -19.63 15.77
N ILE A 565 -9.52 -19.09 16.79
CA ILE A 565 -9.30 -19.81 18.05
C ILE A 565 -10.64 -20.18 18.69
N TRP A 566 -11.60 -19.25 18.73
CA TRP A 566 -12.92 -19.50 19.29
C TRP A 566 -13.76 -20.43 18.42
N ILE A 567 -13.59 -20.42 17.09
CA ILE A 567 -14.24 -21.42 16.21
C ILE A 567 -13.80 -22.83 16.61
N GLY A 568 -12.50 -23.05 16.77
CA GLY A 568 -11.99 -24.33 17.26
C GLY A 568 -12.50 -24.71 18.67
N MET A 569 -12.55 -23.74 19.57
CA MET A 569 -13.11 -23.91 20.90
C MET A 569 -14.62 -24.22 20.89
N GLY A 570 -15.35 -23.72 19.90
CA GLY A 570 -16.78 -24.04 19.71
C GLY A 570 -17.01 -25.51 19.40
N ALA A 571 -16.20 -26.05 18.49
CA ALA A 571 -16.22 -27.50 18.22
C ALA A 571 -15.88 -28.33 19.48
N ALA A 572 -14.86 -27.88 20.24
CA ALA A 572 -14.54 -28.51 21.53
C ALA A 572 -15.71 -28.42 22.50
N GLY A 573 -16.38 -27.28 22.61
CA GLY A 573 -17.51 -27.06 23.51
C GLY A 573 -18.71 -27.93 23.22
N LEU A 574 -19.08 -28.05 21.93
CA LEU A 574 -20.17 -28.95 21.50
C LEU A 574 -19.85 -30.42 21.82
N CYS A 575 -18.66 -30.86 21.47
CA CYS A 575 -18.24 -32.24 21.72
C CYS A 575 -18.11 -32.57 23.23
N ASP A 576 -17.63 -31.62 24.02
CA ASP A 576 -17.54 -31.79 25.49
C ASP A 576 -18.94 -31.82 26.14
N ALA A 577 -19.88 -31.02 25.67
CA ALA A 577 -21.26 -31.06 26.13
C ALA A 577 -21.96 -32.41 25.79
N LEU A 578 -21.72 -32.91 24.57
CA LEU A 578 -22.24 -34.24 24.16
C LEU A 578 -21.60 -35.37 24.96
N ARG A 579 -20.31 -35.33 25.20
CA ARG A 579 -19.57 -36.32 26.00
C ARG A 579 -20.14 -36.47 27.43
N LYS A 580 -20.53 -35.36 28.04
CA LYS A 580 -21.14 -35.38 29.39
C LYS A 580 -22.51 -36.05 29.41
N LYS A 581 -23.23 -36.04 28.28
CA LYS A 581 -24.53 -36.74 28.15
C LYS A 581 -24.42 -38.17 27.64
N LYS A 582 -23.50 -38.39 26.70
CA LYS A 582 -23.24 -39.69 26.06
C LYS A 582 -21.75 -39.89 25.88
N SER A 583 -21.15 -40.77 26.67
CA SER A 583 -19.68 -41.00 26.68
C SER A 583 -19.13 -41.81 25.48
N SER A 584 -19.94 -42.09 24.47
CA SER A 584 -19.53 -42.88 23.30
C SER A 584 -18.55 -42.13 22.40
N VAL A 585 -17.41 -42.75 22.11
CA VAL A 585 -16.41 -42.26 21.15
C VAL A 585 -17.02 -41.98 19.78
N LEU A 586 -17.96 -42.83 19.33
CA LEU A 586 -18.64 -42.70 18.03
C LEU A 586 -19.45 -41.38 17.93
N HIS A 587 -20.23 -41.06 18.96
CA HIS A 587 -21.05 -39.82 18.93
C HIS A 587 -20.19 -38.56 18.92
N VAL A 588 -19.12 -38.53 19.72
CA VAL A 588 -18.16 -37.40 19.75
C VAL A 588 -17.41 -37.30 18.43
N GLY A 589 -16.99 -38.45 17.88
CA GLY A 589 -16.32 -38.49 16.56
C GLY A 589 -17.24 -37.99 15.43
N LEU A 590 -18.50 -38.40 15.41
CA LEU A 590 -19.48 -37.93 14.40
C LEU A 590 -19.75 -36.44 14.52
N LEU A 591 -19.92 -35.91 15.73
CA LEU A 591 -20.16 -34.49 15.93
C LEU A 591 -18.91 -33.66 15.49
N MET A 592 -17.70 -34.15 15.83
CA MET A 592 -16.48 -33.50 15.39
C MET A 592 -16.33 -33.54 13.85
N PHE A 593 -16.69 -34.65 13.22
CA PHE A 593 -16.76 -34.74 11.75
C PHE A 593 -17.73 -33.73 11.15
N LEU A 594 -18.91 -33.54 11.74
CA LEU A 594 -19.86 -32.51 11.29
C LEU A 594 -19.29 -31.12 11.46
N CYS A 595 -18.54 -30.83 12.55
CA CYS A 595 -17.85 -29.53 12.68
C CYS A 595 -16.75 -29.34 11.61
N LEU A 596 -16.07 -30.42 11.19
CA LEU A 596 -15.07 -30.37 10.11
C LEU A 596 -15.68 -30.13 8.73
N LEU A 597 -16.97 -30.38 8.52
CA LEU A 597 -17.65 -30.02 7.27
C LEU A 597 -17.77 -28.50 7.08
N ILE A 598 -17.69 -27.71 8.16
CA ILE A 598 -17.78 -26.23 8.06
C ILE A 598 -16.59 -25.64 7.28
N PRO A 599 -15.32 -25.88 7.65
CA PRO A 599 -14.21 -25.41 6.83
C PRO A 599 -14.17 -26.03 5.42
N VAL A 600 -14.70 -27.25 5.23
CA VAL A 600 -14.83 -27.85 3.89
C VAL A 600 -15.84 -27.06 3.04
N GLN A 601 -16.97 -26.68 3.65
CA GLN A 601 -17.96 -25.83 2.97
C GLN A 601 -17.39 -24.44 2.67
N MET A 602 -16.62 -23.83 3.59
CA MET A 602 -15.91 -22.58 3.31
C MET A 602 -14.98 -22.75 2.10
N ALA A 603 -14.14 -23.79 2.08
CA ALA A 603 -13.25 -24.07 0.96
C ALA A 603 -13.99 -24.19 -0.38
N SER A 604 -15.15 -24.84 -0.38
CA SER A 604 -15.94 -25.03 -1.60
C SER A 604 -16.56 -23.74 -2.14
N GLN A 605 -16.77 -22.74 -1.28
CA GLN A 605 -17.31 -21.45 -1.66
C GLN A 605 -16.22 -20.46 -2.09
N THR A 606 -15.08 -20.46 -1.41
CA THR A 606 -14.02 -19.46 -1.61
C THR A 606 -12.94 -19.89 -2.59
N TRP A 607 -13.00 -21.09 -3.17
CA TRP A 607 -11.95 -21.57 -4.07
C TRP A 607 -11.87 -20.77 -5.37
N ASP A 608 -13.02 -20.51 -6.00
CA ASP A 608 -13.11 -19.95 -7.34
C ASP A 608 -12.85 -18.44 -7.40
N ASP A 609 -12.94 -17.72 -6.27
CA ASP A 609 -12.58 -16.31 -6.15
C ASP A 609 -11.17 -16.08 -5.56
N HIS A 610 -10.47 -17.17 -5.17
CA HIS A 610 -9.10 -17.10 -4.68
C HIS A 610 -8.09 -17.84 -5.58
N ASP A 611 -8.54 -18.57 -6.60
CA ASP A 611 -7.64 -19.19 -7.57
C ASP A 611 -7.14 -18.17 -8.60
N ARG A 612 -5.90 -17.75 -8.42
CA ARG A 612 -5.20 -16.79 -9.30
C ARG A 612 -4.14 -17.44 -10.16
N SER A 613 -4.09 -18.78 -10.22
CA SER A 613 -3.02 -19.56 -10.86
C SER A 613 -2.81 -19.28 -12.34
N ASN A 614 -3.82 -18.74 -13.03
CA ASN A 614 -3.78 -18.40 -14.45
C ASN A 614 -3.90 -16.89 -14.73
N ARG A 615 -3.68 -16.04 -13.72
CA ARG A 615 -3.84 -14.59 -13.84
C ARG A 615 -2.50 -13.89 -14.08
N PHE A 616 -2.38 -13.21 -15.23
CA PHE A 616 -1.18 -12.48 -15.63
C PHE A 616 -1.45 -10.99 -15.87
N THR A 617 -2.64 -10.52 -15.53
CA THR A 617 -3.18 -9.24 -15.96
C THR A 617 -2.38 -8.03 -15.49
N CYS A 618 -1.86 -8.01 -14.27
CA CYS A 618 -1.05 -6.91 -13.75
C CYS A 618 0.26 -6.75 -14.53
N ARG A 619 1.00 -7.86 -14.72
CA ARG A 619 2.23 -7.88 -15.53
C ARG A 619 1.95 -7.41 -16.96
N ASP A 620 0.95 -8.00 -17.60
CA ASP A 620 0.65 -7.73 -19.01
C ASP A 620 0.12 -6.32 -19.21
N PHE A 621 -0.64 -5.77 -18.27
CA PHE A 621 -1.06 -4.38 -18.29
C PHE A 621 0.14 -3.42 -18.29
N GLY A 622 1.09 -3.61 -17.39
CA GLY A 622 2.32 -2.83 -17.36
C GLY A 622 3.17 -3.01 -18.62
N ALA A 623 3.31 -4.26 -19.11
CA ALA A 623 4.02 -4.56 -20.35
C ALA A 623 3.36 -3.87 -21.55
N ASN A 624 2.02 -3.87 -21.65
CA ASN A 624 1.28 -3.26 -22.75
C ASN A 624 1.46 -1.73 -22.81
N TYR A 625 1.58 -1.06 -21.67
CA TYR A 625 1.99 0.35 -21.65
C TYR A 625 3.36 0.54 -22.28
N LEU A 626 4.34 -0.24 -21.85
CA LEU A 626 5.71 -0.15 -22.35
C LEU A 626 5.82 -0.54 -23.83
N MET A 627 5.00 -1.49 -24.31
CA MET A 627 4.93 -1.88 -25.71
C MET A 627 4.21 -0.86 -26.59
N THR A 628 3.41 0.05 -26.03
CA THR A 628 2.84 1.18 -26.76
C THR A 628 3.94 2.11 -27.26
N LEU A 629 5.04 2.22 -26.51
CA LEU A 629 6.13 3.14 -26.78
C LEU A 629 6.95 2.69 -28.01
N PRO A 630 7.51 3.62 -28.81
CA PRO A 630 8.36 3.26 -29.95
C PRO A 630 9.64 2.56 -29.46
N ASP A 631 10.17 1.67 -30.28
CA ASP A 631 11.32 0.84 -29.92
C ASP A 631 12.66 1.61 -29.90
N LYS A 632 12.66 2.87 -30.31
CA LYS A 632 13.84 3.73 -30.39
C LYS A 632 13.53 5.12 -29.82
N GLY A 633 14.57 5.84 -29.43
CA GLY A 633 14.48 7.23 -29.00
C GLY A 633 14.38 7.44 -27.49
N ASN A 634 14.59 6.42 -26.69
CA ASN A 634 14.53 6.48 -25.23
C ASN A 634 13.25 7.19 -24.74
N PRO A 635 12.08 6.63 -25.03
CA PRO A 635 10.81 7.28 -24.79
C PRO A 635 10.56 7.57 -23.32
N ILE A 636 9.77 8.59 -23.04
CA ILE A 636 9.31 8.99 -21.71
C ILE A 636 7.82 8.71 -21.62
N ILE A 637 7.37 8.10 -20.53
CA ILE A 637 5.95 7.94 -20.23
C ILE A 637 5.62 8.58 -18.88
N PHE A 638 4.66 9.49 -18.87
CA PHE A 638 4.03 9.98 -17.66
C PHE A 638 2.97 9.00 -17.18
N SER A 639 3.06 8.61 -15.91
CA SER A 639 2.07 7.79 -15.19
C SER A 639 1.59 8.51 -13.94
N ASN A 640 0.54 8.00 -13.30
CA ASN A 640 0.01 8.57 -12.07
C ASN A 640 -0.60 7.49 -11.18
N GLY A 641 -0.18 7.48 -9.90
CA GLY A 641 -0.65 6.51 -8.91
C GLY A 641 0.02 5.14 -9.03
N ASP A 642 -0.24 4.32 -8.01
CA ASP A 642 0.49 3.06 -7.76
C ASP A 642 0.15 1.99 -8.80
N ASN A 643 -1.14 1.78 -9.07
CA ASN A 643 -1.60 0.75 -10.02
C ASN A 643 -1.19 1.01 -11.49
N ASP A 644 -0.86 2.26 -11.83
CA ASP A 644 -0.32 2.57 -13.16
C ASP A 644 1.20 2.42 -13.20
N THR A 645 1.88 2.79 -12.12
CA THR A 645 3.34 2.93 -12.09
C THR A 645 4.03 1.64 -11.66
N PHE A 646 3.56 0.99 -10.60
CA PHE A 646 4.21 -0.21 -10.05
C PHE A 646 4.27 -1.40 -11.03
N PRO A 647 3.22 -1.68 -11.84
CA PRO A 647 3.33 -2.67 -12.91
C PRO A 647 4.39 -2.33 -13.97
N LEU A 648 4.62 -1.05 -14.27
CA LEU A 648 5.65 -0.63 -15.21
C LEU A 648 7.05 -0.81 -14.61
N TRP A 649 7.26 -0.37 -13.36
CA TRP A 649 8.51 -0.59 -12.65
C TRP A 649 8.85 -2.07 -12.53
N TYR A 650 7.88 -2.90 -12.16
CA TYR A 650 8.03 -4.35 -12.08
C TYR A 650 8.51 -4.94 -13.42
N ASN A 651 7.87 -4.55 -14.52
CA ASN A 651 8.26 -5.04 -15.86
C ASN A 651 9.69 -4.61 -16.22
N GLN A 652 10.11 -3.38 -15.88
CA GLN A 652 11.48 -2.91 -16.14
C GLN A 652 12.50 -3.55 -15.20
N ASP A 653 12.20 -3.54 -13.91
CA ASP A 653 13.14 -3.95 -12.86
C ASP A 653 13.30 -5.47 -12.83
N THR A 654 12.17 -6.18 -12.78
CA THR A 654 12.17 -7.63 -12.57
C THR A 654 12.25 -8.39 -13.91
N GLU A 655 11.38 -8.07 -14.87
CA GLU A 655 11.34 -8.81 -16.13
C GLU A 655 12.24 -8.25 -17.24
N GLY A 656 12.84 -7.07 -17.03
CA GLY A 656 13.79 -6.46 -17.98
C GLY A 656 13.16 -5.89 -19.25
N VAL A 657 11.85 -5.61 -19.22
CA VAL A 657 11.08 -5.13 -20.38
C VAL A 657 11.33 -3.64 -20.58
N ARG A 658 11.75 -3.24 -21.80
CA ARG A 658 11.87 -1.83 -22.21
C ARG A 658 12.66 -0.95 -21.22
N ARG A 659 13.84 -1.39 -20.84
CA ARG A 659 14.78 -0.63 -19.98
C ARG A 659 15.31 0.67 -20.62
N ASP A 660 15.07 0.85 -21.92
CA ASP A 660 15.33 2.06 -22.67
C ASP A 660 14.30 3.17 -22.45
N ALA A 661 13.11 2.84 -21.93
CA ALA A 661 12.04 3.79 -21.64
C ALA A 661 12.18 4.38 -20.22
N ARG A 662 11.78 5.64 -20.07
CA ARG A 662 11.76 6.32 -18.76
C ARG A 662 10.34 6.49 -18.27
N ILE A 663 10.06 6.01 -17.06
CA ILE A 663 8.77 6.17 -16.39
C ILE A 663 8.86 7.36 -15.44
N CYS A 664 7.94 8.29 -15.56
CA CYS A 664 7.83 9.46 -14.69
C CYS A 664 6.46 9.47 -14.03
N ASN A 665 6.43 9.15 -12.73
CA ASN A 665 5.20 9.24 -11.92
C ASN A 665 4.96 10.69 -11.50
N LEU A 666 3.86 11.28 -11.95
CA LEU A 666 3.51 12.67 -11.69
C LEU A 666 3.16 12.92 -10.22
N SER A 667 2.67 11.92 -9.48
CA SER A 667 2.43 12.06 -8.04
C SER A 667 3.71 12.31 -7.24
N TYR A 668 4.84 11.73 -7.66
CA TYR A 668 6.14 11.91 -7.02
C TYR A 668 6.95 13.08 -7.60
N ALA A 669 6.59 13.60 -8.78
CA ALA A 669 7.33 14.67 -9.47
C ALA A 669 7.36 16.01 -8.72
N GLN A 670 6.65 16.14 -7.60
CA GLN A 670 6.74 17.29 -6.68
C GLN A 670 7.84 17.16 -5.64
N THR A 671 8.43 15.96 -5.46
CA THR A 671 9.40 15.66 -4.40
C THR A 671 10.84 15.78 -4.89
N ASP A 672 11.71 16.33 -4.05
CA ASP A 672 13.12 16.60 -4.39
C ASP A 672 13.90 15.31 -4.70
N TRP A 673 13.69 14.25 -3.92
CA TRP A 673 14.35 12.96 -4.11
C TRP A 673 14.01 12.33 -5.45
N TYR A 674 12.74 12.43 -5.88
CA TYR A 674 12.30 11.85 -7.14
C TYR A 674 12.81 12.63 -8.35
N ILE A 675 12.79 13.98 -8.29
CA ILE A 675 13.36 14.82 -9.34
C ILE A 675 14.84 14.49 -9.53
N TYR A 676 15.62 14.38 -8.45
CA TYR A 676 17.02 13.96 -8.52
C TYR A 676 17.18 12.59 -9.19
N GLN A 677 16.37 11.61 -8.77
CA GLN A 677 16.40 10.27 -9.36
C GLN A 677 16.05 10.30 -10.85
N GLN A 678 15.13 11.17 -11.26
CA GLN A 678 14.75 11.30 -12.66
C GLN A 678 15.83 12.01 -13.51
N GLN A 679 16.65 12.86 -12.93
CA GLN A 679 17.81 13.45 -13.62
C GLN A 679 18.95 12.44 -13.84
N CYS A 680 19.03 11.39 -13.02
CA CYS A 680 20.04 10.35 -13.17
C CYS A 680 19.67 9.37 -14.27
N PRO A 681 20.63 8.82 -15.04
CA PRO A 681 20.36 7.72 -15.95
C PRO A 681 19.88 6.47 -15.18
N LEU A 682 19.02 5.68 -15.80
CA LEU A 682 18.52 4.46 -15.23
C LEU A 682 18.50 3.36 -16.30
N TYR A 683 19.18 2.25 -16.05
CA TYR A 683 19.40 1.18 -17.05
C TYR A 683 19.94 1.74 -18.36
N ASP A 684 19.25 1.48 -19.47
CA ASP A 684 19.64 1.96 -20.81
C ASP A 684 19.05 3.35 -21.15
N ALA A 685 18.21 3.90 -20.25
CA ALA A 685 17.56 5.19 -20.45
C ALA A 685 18.41 6.34 -19.87
N PRO A 686 18.65 7.41 -20.64
CA PRO A 686 19.25 8.64 -20.09
C PRO A 686 18.30 9.31 -19.09
N GLY A 687 18.84 10.15 -18.21
CA GLY A 687 18.04 10.97 -17.33
C GLY A 687 17.00 11.80 -18.07
N LEU A 688 15.96 12.23 -17.37
CA LEU A 688 14.96 13.14 -17.94
C LEU A 688 15.59 14.50 -18.23
N PRO A 689 15.12 15.22 -19.27
CA PRO A 689 15.69 16.50 -19.68
C PRO A 689 15.25 17.64 -18.73
N ILE A 690 15.54 17.48 -17.43
CA ILE A 690 15.28 18.43 -16.35
C ILE A 690 16.58 19.19 -16.08
N THR A 691 16.58 20.52 -16.27
CA THR A 691 17.78 21.36 -16.10
C THR A 691 17.88 22.02 -14.72
N TRP A 692 16.88 21.84 -13.87
CA TRP A 692 16.82 22.45 -12.55
C TRP A 692 17.97 22.01 -11.66
N SER A 693 18.58 22.98 -10.98
CA SER A 693 19.56 22.71 -9.94
C SER A 693 18.86 22.18 -8.69
N LYS A 694 19.64 21.53 -7.81
CA LYS A 694 19.11 21.02 -6.55
C LYS A 694 18.43 22.11 -5.71
N ASP A 695 18.99 23.31 -5.68
CA ASP A 695 18.44 24.44 -4.92
C ASP A 695 17.11 24.94 -5.49
N GLN A 696 16.84 24.68 -6.76
CA GLN A 696 15.58 25.06 -7.41
C GLN A 696 14.44 24.08 -7.15
N TYR A 697 14.72 22.78 -7.06
CA TYR A 697 13.68 21.78 -6.83
C TYR A 697 13.58 21.27 -5.39
N GLN A 698 14.49 21.70 -4.51
CA GLN A 698 14.48 21.30 -3.10
C GLN A 698 13.09 21.52 -2.46
N GLU A 699 12.75 20.69 -1.50
CA GLU A 699 11.49 20.77 -0.75
C GLU A 699 11.27 22.19 -0.18
N GLY A 700 10.09 22.76 -0.42
CA GLY A 700 9.74 24.12 -0.02
C GLY A 700 10.22 25.21 -1.01
N LYS A 701 10.89 24.84 -2.11
CA LYS A 701 11.28 25.76 -3.18
C LYS A 701 10.45 25.50 -4.44
N ASN A 702 10.01 26.58 -5.06
CA ASN A 702 9.25 26.55 -6.34
C ASN A 702 8.06 25.58 -6.34
N GLU A 703 7.37 25.45 -5.20
CA GLU A 703 6.21 24.58 -5.09
C GLU A 703 5.07 25.01 -6.02
N TYR A 704 4.95 26.31 -6.22
CA TYR A 704 4.05 26.95 -7.19
C TYR A 704 4.57 28.33 -7.59
N VAL A 705 4.17 28.76 -8.79
CA VAL A 705 4.48 30.10 -9.32
C VAL A 705 3.19 30.75 -9.83
N ALA A 706 2.99 32.03 -9.49
CA ALA A 706 1.80 32.77 -9.87
C ALA A 706 1.84 33.18 -11.34
N ILE A 707 0.68 33.15 -11.99
CA ILE A 707 0.51 33.63 -13.38
C ILE A 707 0.05 35.09 -13.33
N ARG A 708 0.79 35.99 -14.00
CA ARG A 708 0.60 37.44 -14.05
C ARG A 708 0.50 37.95 -15.49
N PRO A 709 -0.63 37.74 -16.18
CA PRO A 709 -0.78 38.06 -17.59
C PRO A 709 -0.66 39.56 -17.89
N GLU A 710 -0.91 40.41 -16.90
CA GLU A 710 -0.78 41.86 -16.97
C GLU A 710 0.64 42.33 -17.33
N LEU A 711 1.66 41.54 -17.02
CA LEU A 711 3.06 41.85 -17.33
C LEU A 711 3.38 41.70 -18.83
N LYS A 712 2.57 40.97 -19.57
CA LYS A 712 2.80 40.69 -21.00
C LYS A 712 3.00 41.97 -21.82
N LYS A 713 2.11 42.92 -21.64
CA LYS A 713 2.20 44.19 -22.38
C LYS A 713 3.47 44.96 -22.07
N GLN A 714 3.88 45.01 -20.82
CA GLN A 714 5.09 45.71 -20.40
C GLN A 714 6.34 45.06 -21.02
N ILE A 715 6.37 43.75 -21.12
CA ILE A 715 7.46 43.03 -21.76
C ILE A 715 7.47 43.28 -23.26
N GLU A 716 6.32 43.20 -23.92
CA GLU A 716 6.20 43.50 -25.36
C GLU A 716 6.66 44.92 -25.67
N GLU A 717 6.31 45.90 -24.85
CA GLU A 717 6.80 47.29 -24.98
C GLU A 717 8.31 47.37 -24.76
N LEU A 718 8.90 46.63 -23.83
CA LEU A 718 10.34 46.60 -23.60
C LEU A 718 11.07 46.05 -24.84
N TYR A 719 10.57 45.00 -25.46
CA TYR A 719 11.13 44.43 -26.68
C TYR A 719 11.02 45.38 -27.88
N GLN A 720 10.01 46.27 -27.91
CA GLN A 720 9.87 47.27 -28.93
C GLN A 720 10.81 48.48 -28.73
N LYS A 721 10.98 48.94 -27.49
CA LYS A 721 11.74 50.13 -27.15
C LYS A 721 13.24 49.87 -26.94
N HIS A 722 13.57 48.71 -26.35
CA HIS A 722 14.93 48.32 -25.95
C HIS A 722 15.20 46.84 -26.29
N PRO A 723 15.23 46.48 -27.59
CA PRO A 723 15.28 45.08 -28.01
C PRO A 723 16.52 44.31 -27.57
N GLU A 724 17.69 44.95 -27.48
CA GLU A 724 18.94 44.31 -27.05
C GLU A 724 18.89 44.02 -25.55
N GLU A 725 18.55 44.98 -24.73
CA GLU A 725 18.42 44.86 -23.29
C GLU A 725 17.33 43.80 -22.91
N ALA A 726 16.22 43.81 -23.64
CA ALA A 726 15.14 42.84 -23.48
C ALA A 726 15.61 41.38 -23.77
N ARG A 727 16.37 41.21 -24.87
CA ARG A 727 16.92 39.88 -25.24
C ARG A 727 17.96 39.40 -24.25
N ASP A 728 18.80 40.28 -23.75
CA ASP A 728 19.79 39.93 -22.73
C ASP A 728 19.12 39.51 -21.40
N SER A 729 18.01 40.18 -21.07
CA SER A 729 17.27 39.93 -19.82
C SER A 729 16.34 38.71 -19.87
N PHE A 730 15.69 38.42 -20.99
CA PHE A 730 14.59 37.47 -21.10
C PHE A 730 14.70 36.50 -22.29
N GLY A 731 15.82 36.53 -23.03
CA GLY A 731 16.04 35.71 -24.22
C GLY A 731 15.40 36.29 -25.49
N ASN A 732 15.48 35.56 -26.60
CA ASN A 732 14.94 36.01 -27.88
C ASN A 732 13.41 36.01 -27.92
N ASP A 733 12.77 35.08 -27.24
CA ASP A 733 11.32 35.00 -27.09
C ASP A 733 10.96 34.88 -25.61
N PRO A 734 10.44 35.95 -24.98
CA PRO A 734 10.18 35.98 -23.54
C PRO A 734 9.05 35.04 -23.09
N PHE A 735 8.21 34.56 -24.02
CA PHE A 735 7.05 33.73 -23.75
C PHE A 735 7.27 32.26 -24.14
N GLU A 736 8.48 31.92 -24.56
CA GLU A 736 8.87 30.52 -24.72
C GLU A 736 9.12 29.86 -23.38
N VAL A 737 8.63 28.63 -23.21
CA VAL A 737 8.71 27.87 -21.94
C VAL A 737 10.12 27.84 -21.36
N LYS A 738 11.16 27.60 -22.17
CA LYS A 738 12.56 27.60 -21.73
C LYS A 738 13.00 28.95 -21.13
N ASN A 739 12.61 30.06 -21.74
CA ASN A 739 12.94 31.40 -21.27
C ASN A 739 12.12 31.78 -20.03
N ILE A 740 10.81 31.39 -20.00
CA ILE A 740 9.96 31.59 -18.81
C ILE A 740 10.54 30.86 -17.61
N LEU A 741 10.90 29.60 -17.77
CA LEU A 741 11.47 28.83 -16.66
C LEU A 741 12.81 29.45 -16.22
N LYS A 742 13.70 29.74 -17.14
CA LYS A 742 15.04 30.26 -16.84
C LYS A 742 15.04 31.64 -16.20
N TYR A 743 14.32 32.59 -16.76
CA TYR A 743 14.44 34.01 -16.41
C TYR A 743 13.35 34.50 -15.45
N TRP A 744 12.22 33.73 -15.31
CA TRP A 744 11.08 34.14 -14.52
C TRP A 744 10.75 33.11 -13.42
N ALA A 745 10.23 31.97 -13.76
CA ALA A 745 9.66 31.03 -12.80
C ALA A 745 10.68 30.49 -11.77
N LEU A 746 11.92 30.22 -12.20
CA LEU A 746 13.01 29.73 -11.36
C LEU A 746 13.98 30.84 -10.93
N SER A 747 13.63 32.11 -11.12
CA SER A 747 14.46 33.23 -10.72
C SER A 747 14.55 33.35 -9.19
N GLU A 748 15.74 33.63 -8.68
CA GLU A 748 15.96 33.93 -7.27
C GLU A 748 15.48 35.37 -6.90
N LYS A 749 15.26 36.23 -7.91
CA LYS A 749 14.74 37.57 -7.70
C LYS A 749 13.23 37.52 -7.51
N GLN A 750 12.75 37.96 -6.37
CA GLN A 750 11.35 37.87 -5.96
C GLN A 750 10.36 38.50 -6.94
N ASP A 751 10.76 39.62 -7.58
CA ASP A 751 9.95 40.35 -8.59
C ASP A 751 9.77 39.58 -9.90
N PHE A 752 10.67 38.64 -10.20
CA PHE A 752 10.65 37.81 -11.41
C PHE A 752 10.11 36.38 -11.17
N HIS A 753 9.76 36.05 -9.96
CA HIS A 753 9.23 34.70 -9.62
C HIS A 753 7.73 34.57 -9.99
N VAL A 754 7.43 34.75 -11.29
CA VAL A 754 6.07 34.73 -11.86
C VAL A 754 6.08 34.16 -13.28
N ILE A 755 4.90 33.80 -13.79
CA ILE A 755 4.68 33.52 -15.21
C ILE A 755 4.06 34.79 -15.86
N PRO A 756 4.76 35.50 -16.76
CA PRO A 756 4.37 36.84 -17.20
C PRO A 756 3.33 36.84 -18.32
N THR A 757 2.67 35.74 -18.61
CA THR A 757 1.72 35.59 -19.73
C THR A 757 0.65 34.55 -19.44
N ASP A 758 -0.48 34.65 -20.10
CA ASP A 758 -1.55 33.63 -20.13
C ASP A 758 -1.41 32.62 -21.29
N THR A 759 -0.37 32.75 -22.10
CA THR A 759 -0.11 31.87 -23.25
C THR A 759 1.38 31.71 -23.43
N ILE A 760 1.82 30.47 -23.31
CA ILE A 760 3.23 30.05 -23.42
C ILE A 760 3.46 29.36 -24.76
N SER A 761 4.70 29.38 -25.26
CA SER A 761 5.07 28.73 -26.52
C SER A 761 6.19 27.68 -26.31
N ILE A 762 6.21 26.66 -27.18
CA ILE A 762 7.31 25.70 -27.30
C ILE A 762 7.74 25.69 -28.78
N SER A 763 9.02 25.86 -29.02
CA SER A 763 9.61 25.84 -30.37
C SER A 763 9.67 24.42 -30.93
N ILE A 764 9.53 24.28 -32.24
CA ILE A 764 9.52 22.99 -32.92
C ILE A 764 10.78 22.83 -33.76
N ASP A 765 11.54 21.75 -33.52
CA ASP A 765 12.57 21.27 -34.44
C ASP A 765 11.90 20.44 -35.54
N LYS A 766 11.71 21.06 -36.70
CA LYS A 766 11.03 20.44 -37.84
C LYS A 766 11.75 19.19 -38.35
N ASP A 767 13.08 19.20 -38.33
CA ASP A 767 13.87 18.06 -38.77
C ASP A 767 13.77 16.87 -37.80
N ALA A 768 13.73 17.15 -36.51
CA ALA A 768 13.46 16.15 -35.47
C ALA A 768 12.05 15.54 -35.60
N VAL A 769 11.04 16.38 -35.84
CA VAL A 769 9.67 15.94 -36.08
C VAL A 769 9.59 14.99 -37.29
N LEU A 770 10.25 15.30 -38.37
CA LEU A 770 10.27 14.45 -39.58
C LEU A 770 10.95 13.09 -39.32
N ARG A 771 11.97 13.05 -38.47
CA ARG A 771 12.67 11.81 -38.11
C ARG A 771 11.91 10.98 -37.07
N SER A 772 11.04 11.62 -36.27
CA SER A 772 10.44 11.01 -35.07
C SER A 772 9.33 9.98 -35.38
N GLY A 773 8.82 9.91 -36.61
CA GLY A 773 7.69 9.07 -36.98
C GLY A 773 6.38 9.46 -36.30
N ILE A 774 6.19 10.74 -35.99
CA ILE A 774 4.93 11.30 -35.48
C ILE A 774 3.86 11.19 -36.58
N MET A 775 2.62 10.87 -36.21
CA MET A 775 1.50 10.91 -37.14
C MET A 775 1.32 12.32 -37.70
N LEU A 776 1.44 12.46 -39.01
CA LEU A 776 1.19 13.72 -39.69
C LEU A 776 -0.32 13.96 -39.88
N PRO A 777 -0.80 15.21 -39.76
CA PRO A 777 -2.16 15.55 -40.11
C PRO A 777 -2.51 15.20 -41.56
N ASP A 778 -3.76 14.76 -41.78
CA ASP A 778 -4.22 14.34 -43.13
C ASP A 778 -3.99 15.37 -44.22
N SER A 779 -4.09 16.67 -43.86
CA SER A 779 -3.91 17.81 -44.79
C SER A 779 -2.48 17.96 -45.30
N ILE A 780 -1.46 17.46 -44.59
CA ILE A 780 -0.05 17.62 -44.94
C ILE A 780 0.70 16.32 -45.26
N ARG A 781 0.14 15.15 -44.88
CA ARG A 781 0.83 13.86 -45.04
C ARG A 781 1.16 13.49 -46.51
N HIS A 782 0.50 14.11 -47.48
CA HIS A 782 0.78 13.90 -48.92
C HIS A 782 1.97 14.71 -49.39
N LEU A 783 2.40 15.77 -48.64
CA LEU A 783 3.56 16.57 -48.96
C LEU A 783 4.88 15.82 -48.73
N LYS A 784 5.96 16.26 -49.40
CA LYS A 784 7.29 15.66 -49.28
C LYS A 784 8.38 16.74 -49.27
N GLY A 785 9.56 16.42 -48.76
CA GLY A 785 10.73 17.29 -48.75
C GLY A 785 10.48 18.66 -48.09
N GLU A 786 10.91 19.74 -48.74
CA GLU A 786 10.81 21.10 -48.23
C GLU A 786 9.37 21.54 -48.06
N ASP A 787 8.42 21.12 -48.90
CA ASP A 787 7.01 21.51 -48.78
C ASP A 787 6.40 20.94 -47.49
N LEU A 788 6.73 19.71 -47.15
CA LEU A 788 6.31 19.11 -45.88
C LEU A 788 6.96 19.84 -44.70
N LYS A 789 8.26 20.12 -44.76
CA LYS A 789 8.99 20.84 -43.72
C LYS A 789 8.39 22.24 -43.47
N ASN A 790 8.06 22.96 -44.55
CA ASN A 790 7.43 24.27 -44.45
C ASN A 790 6.00 24.22 -43.89
N ALA A 791 5.27 23.13 -44.06
CA ALA A 791 3.93 22.95 -43.53
C ALA A 791 3.91 22.67 -42.02
N ILE A 792 5.04 22.20 -41.43
CA ILE A 792 5.17 22.03 -39.97
C ILE A 792 5.22 23.39 -39.30
N PRO A 793 4.41 23.66 -38.24
CA PRO A 793 4.45 24.94 -37.53
C PRO A 793 5.81 25.16 -36.85
N ASP A 794 6.17 26.42 -36.62
CA ASP A 794 7.42 26.80 -35.94
C ASP A 794 7.31 26.66 -34.41
N LYS A 795 6.08 26.77 -33.87
CA LYS A 795 5.79 26.72 -32.42
C LYS A 795 4.42 26.13 -32.16
N ILE A 796 4.28 25.54 -30.98
CA ILE A 796 2.98 25.26 -30.36
C ILE A 796 2.70 26.29 -29.27
N TYR A 797 1.42 26.48 -28.96
CA TYR A 797 0.94 27.45 -27.98
C TYR A 797 0.06 26.73 -26.97
N ILE A 798 0.34 26.93 -25.68
CA ILE A 798 -0.44 26.37 -24.57
C ILE A 798 -1.08 27.51 -23.81
N SER A 799 -2.40 27.45 -23.62
CA SER A 799 -3.17 28.45 -22.90
C SER A 799 -3.18 28.17 -21.40
N LEU A 800 -2.91 29.20 -20.59
CA LEU A 800 -2.95 29.21 -19.15
C LEU A 800 -4.10 30.07 -18.59
N LYS A 801 -5.05 30.52 -19.46
CA LYS A 801 -6.09 31.53 -19.11
C LYS A 801 -6.96 31.14 -17.91
N ASP A 802 -7.19 29.83 -17.68
CA ASP A 802 -8.03 29.35 -16.59
C ASP A 802 -7.22 29.03 -15.33
N MET A 803 -5.93 29.30 -15.32
CA MET A 803 -5.00 29.00 -14.25
C MET A 803 -4.53 30.24 -13.53
N ARG A 804 -4.39 30.20 -12.23
CA ARG A 804 -3.82 31.27 -11.40
C ARG A 804 -2.37 31.00 -11.01
N ILE A 805 -2.01 29.72 -10.93
CA ILE A 805 -0.68 29.25 -10.55
C ILE A 805 -0.28 28.07 -11.44
N LEU A 806 1.02 27.88 -11.63
CA LEU A 806 1.61 26.60 -12.05
C LEU A 806 2.25 25.94 -10.84
N THR A 807 1.96 24.66 -10.66
CA THR A 807 2.62 23.85 -9.63
C THR A 807 4.01 23.39 -10.10
N LYS A 808 4.83 22.92 -9.18
CA LYS A 808 6.15 22.32 -9.48
C LYS A 808 6.02 21.21 -10.54
N VAL A 809 5.00 20.36 -10.44
CA VAL A 809 4.74 19.28 -11.41
C VAL A 809 4.41 19.83 -12.79
N ASP A 810 3.55 20.89 -12.89
CA ASP A 810 3.21 21.52 -14.15
C ASP A 810 4.45 22.12 -14.83
N MET A 811 5.30 22.82 -14.05
CA MET A 811 6.53 23.42 -14.56
C MET A 811 7.53 22.38 -15.05
N LEU A 812 7.71 21.27 -14.29
CA LEU A 812 8.58 20.17 -14.71
C LEU A 812 8.06 19.47 -15.96
N MET A 813 6.76 19.27 -16.06
CA MET A 813 6.15 18.70 -17.26
C MET A 813 6.38 19.62 -18.48
N LEU A 814 6.15 20.92 -18.35
CA LEU A 814 6.42 21.90 -19.41
C LEU A 814 7.90 21.93 -19.81
N GLU A 815 8.82 21.83 -18.85
CA GLU A 815 10.25 21.75 -19.15
C GLU A 815 10.60 20.50 -19.96
N MET A 816 10.09 19.33 -19.54
CA MET A 816 10.32 18.09 -20.26
C MET A 816 9.74 18.15 -21.68
N LEU A 817 8.52 18.70 -21.86
CA LEU A 817 7.92 18.92 -23.17
C LEU A 817 8.78 19.82 -24.06
N ALA A 818 9.31 20.91 -23.49
CA ALA A 818 10.17 21.84 -24.23
C ALA A 818 11.56 21.26 -24.53
N ASN A 819 12.14 20.48 -23.61
CA ASN A 819 13.51 19.98 -23.70
C ASN A 819 13.62 18.60 -24.38
N CYS A 820 12.53 17.85 -24.55
CA CYS A 820 12.54 16.61 -25.34
C CYS A 820 12.92 16.83 -26.80
N ASN A 821 12.81 18.07 -27.27
CA ASN A 821 13.25 18.59 -28.56
C ASN A 821 12.70 17.79 -29.75
N TRP A 822 11.56 17.14 -29.54
CA TRP A 822 10.85 16.26 -30.50
C TRP A 822 11.64 15.01 -30.93
N GLU A 823 12.88 14.86 -30.50
CA GLU A 823 13.71 13.68 -30.74
C GLU A 823 13.40 12.54 -29.78
N ARG A 824 13.16 12.88 -28.51
CA ARG A 824 12.81 11.94 -27.47
C ARG A 824 11.28 11.85 -27.35
N PRO A 825 10.67 10.71 -27.72
CA PRO A 825 9.21 10.58 -27.69
C PRO A 825 8.65 10.70 -26.28
N LEU A 826 7.60 11.49 -26.11
CA LEU A 826 6.96 11.71 -24.83
C LEU A 826 5.50 11.25 -24.88
N TYR A 827 5.12 10.47 -23.90
CA TYR A 827 3.80 9.84 -23.80
C TYR A 827 3.14 10.16 -22.47
N MET A 828 1.81 10.16 -22.46
CA MET A 828 0.98 10.22 -21.28
C MET A 828 0.13 8.96 -21.20
N ALA A 829 0.15 8.25 -20.07
CA ALA A 829 -0.66 7.06 -19.86
C ALA A 829 -2.16 7.42 -19.89
N ILE A 830 -2.99 6.51 -20.39
CA ILE A 830 -4.45 6.72 -20.50
C ILE A 830 -5.12 6.96 -19.13
N SER A 831 -4.52 6.49 -18.08
CA SER A 831 -4.99 6.58 -16.70
C SER A 831 -4.57 7.86 -15.97
N VAL A 832 -3.67 8.68 -16.54
CA VAL A 832 -3.23 9.94 -15.91
C VAL A 832 -4.39 10.90 -15.66
N GLY A 833 -5.40 10.89 -16.55
CA GLY A 833 -6.59 11.69 -16.38
C GLY A 833 -6.31 13.20 -16.30
N GLU A 834 -7.02 13.90 -15.39
CA GLU A 834 -6.92 15.35 -15.19
C GLU A 834 -5.88 15.75 -14.14
N VAL A 835 -4.73 15.09 -14.07
CA VAL A 835 -3.68 15.42 -13.08
C VAL A 835 -3.13 16.82 -13.33
N SER A 836 -3.01 17.22 -14.59
CA SER A 836 -2.63 18.59 -14.97
C SER A 836 -3.83 19.36 -15.50
N LYS A 837 -3.95 20.61 -15.05
CA LYS A 837 -4.93 21.56 -15.59
C LYS A 837 -4.49 22.18 -16.93
N LEU A 838 -3.30 21.82 -17.40
CA LEU A 838 -2.79 22.27 -18.71
C LEU A 838 -3.68 21.69 -19.82
N LYS A 839 -4.29 22.55 -20.61
CA LYS A 839 -5.20 22.18 -21.71
C LYS A 839 -4.42 22.00 -23.02
N PHE A 840 -3.79 20.87 -23.21
CA PHE A 840 -3.04 20.55 -24.43
C PHE A 840 -3.39 19.18 -25.05
N ASP A 841 -4.53 18.58 -24.66
CA ASP A 841 -5.01 17.29 -25.15
C ASP A 841 -5.07 17.20 -26.69
N HIS A 842 -5.36 18.31 -27.35
CA HIS A 842 -5.45 18.40 -28.80
C HIS A 842 -4.11 18.23 -29.53
N TYR A 843 -2.99 18.26 -28.79
CA TYR A 843 -1.65 17.89 -29.28
C TYR A 843 -1.30 16.41 -29.11
N PHE A 844 -2.20 15.63 -28.53
CA PHE A 844 -1.98 14.21 -28.30
C PHE A 844 -2.58 13.32 -29.39
N VAL A 845 -1.87 12.21 -29.67
CA VAL A 845 -2.33 11.10 -30.51
C VAL A 845 -2.35 9.84 -29.70
N GLN A 846 -3.49 9.16 -29.70
CA GLN A 846 -3.61 7.86 -29.07
C GLN A 846 -2.99 6.79 -29.94
N GLU A 847 -1.99 6.06 -29.42
CA GLU A 847 -1.31 4.95 -30.09
C GLU A 847 -1.58 3.60 -29.39
N GLY A 848 -2.30 3.60 -28.30
CA GLY A 848 -2.61 2.42 -27.48
C GLY A 848 -3.07 2.86 -26.08
N LEU A 849 -2.50 2.24 -25.04
CA LEU A 849 -2.72 2.63 -23.64
C LEU A 849 -2.06 3.97 -23.27
N ALA A 850 -1.38 4.61 -24.22
CA ALA A 850 -0.77 5.90 -24.01
C ALA A 850 -0.98 6.84 -25.19
N PHE A 851 -0.92 8.15 -24.88
CA PHE A 851 -1.05 9.24 -25.84
C PHE A 851 0.32 9.83 -26.10
N ARG A 852 0.72 9.92 -27.35
CA ARG A 852 1.95 10.56 -27.80
C ARG A 852 1.78 12.06 -27.92
N PHE A 853 2.68 12.85 -27.32
CA PHE A 853 2.75 14.30 -27.51
C PHE A 853 3.34 14.64 -28.88
N THR A 854 2.70 15.56 -29.61
CA THR A 854 3.05 15.92 -30.99
C THR A 854 2.99 17.44 -31.19
N PRO A 855 3.61 17.99 -32.25
CA PRO A 855 3.57 19.42 -32.49
C PRO A 855 2.32 19.88 -33.26
N PHE A 856 1.34 19.04 -33.47
CA PHE A 856 0.17 19.34 -34.28
C PHE A 856 -1.09 19.47 -33.42
N ASP A 857 -1.77 20.58 -33.54
CA ASP A 857 -3.12 20.78 -33.01
C ASP A 857 -4.12 20.06 -33.92
N TYR A 858 -4.32 18.78 -33.68
CA TYR A 858 -5.16 17.94 -34.54
C TYR A 858 -6.63 18.39 -34.60
N LYS A 859 -7.11 19.18 -33.67
CA LYS A 859 -8.44 19.76 -33.69
C LYS A 859 -8.50 20.83 -34.77
N LYS A 860 -7.50 21.73 -34.83
CA LYS A 860 -7.39 22.76 -35.87
C LYS A 860 -7.10 22.18 -37.26
N TRP A 861 -6.37 21.07 -37.32
CA TRP A 861 -6.03 20.37 -38.54
C TRP A 861 -7.13 19.43 -39.04
N GLY A 862 -8.28 19.35 -38.34
CA GLY A 862 -9.44 18.57 -38.77
C GLY A 862 -9.32 17.03 -38.63
N ASN A 863 -8.30 16.52 -37.92
CA ASN A 863 -8.13 15.09 -37.68
C ASN A 863 -8.95 14.57 -36.49
N VAL A 864 -9.40 15.45 -35.62
CA VAL A 864 -10.25 15.10 -34.47
C VAL A 864 -11.68 15.10 -34.94
N LYS A 865 -12.33 13.93 -34.83
CA LYS A 865 -13.73 13.74 -35.23
C LYS A 865 -14.58 13.32 -34.03
N GLY A 866 -15.80 13.85 -33.94
CA GLY A 866 -16.72 13.61 -32.83
C GLY A 866 -16.32 14.37 -31.56
N ASP A 867 -16.67 13.80 -30.40
CA ASP A 867 -16.49 14.44 -29.09
C ASP A 867 -15.07 14.25 -28.46
N ASN A 868 -14.16 13.63 -29.20
CA ASN A 868 -12.79 13.45 -28.71
C ASN A 868 -12.02 14.77 -28.73
N ASN A 869 -11.09 14.95 -27.80
CA ASN A 869 -10.17 16.07 -27.76
C ASN A 869 -8.78 15.74 -28.37
N TYR A 870 -8.54 14.51 -28.81
CA TYR A 870 -7.27 13.98 -29.31
C TYR A 870 -7.48 13.17 -30.60
N ALA A 871 -6.42 13.00 -31.36
CA ALA A 871 -6.41 12.15 -32.56
C ALA A 871 -6.07 10.68 -32.21
N ILE A 872 -6.37 9.78 -33.13
CA ILE A 872 -6.05 8.34 -33.01
C ILE A 872 -5.21 7.93 -34.21
N ASP A 873 -4.03 7.36 -33.95
CA ASP A 873 -3.22 6.67 -34.96
C ASP A 873 -3.75 5.22 -35.11
N VAL A 874 -4.62 5.03 -36.08
CA VAL A 874 -5.34 3.76 -36.28
C VAL A 874 -4.40 2.63 -36.59
N GLU A 875 -3.35 2.87 -37.36
CA GLU A 875 -2.39 1.83 -37.74
C GLU A 875 -1.54 1.37 -36.55
N ARG A 876 -1.01 2.32 -35.80
CA ARG A 876 -0.27 1.99 -34.56
C ARG A 876 -1.17 1.35 -33.49
N LEU A 877 -2.38 1.89 -33.31
CA LEU A 877 -3.34 1.33 -32.39
C LEU A 877 -3.68 -0.11 -32.76
N TYR A 878 -3.89 -0.39 -34.07
CA TYR A 878 -4.13 -1.74 -34.55
C TYR A 878 -2.94 -2.67 -34.27
N GLU A 879 -1.73 -2.23 -34.63
CA GLU A 879 -0.50 -2.99 -34.40
C GLU A 879 -0.31 -3.30 -32.92
N ASN A 880 -0.46 -2.32 -32.05
CA ASN A 880 -0.31 -2.51 -30.61
C ASN A 880 -1.37 -3.47 -30.06
N VAL A 881 -2.65 -3.20 -30.30
CA VAL A 881 -3.77 -3.94 -29.71
C VAL A 881 -3.87 -5.37 -30.24
N MET A 882 -3.60 -5.59 -31.53
CA MET A 882 -3.79 -6.88 -32.18
C MET A 882 -2.53 -7.76 -32.24
N ASN A 883 -1.32 -7.17 -32.21
CA ASN A 883 -0.11 -7.91 -32.49
C ASN A 883 0.94 -7.82 -31.35
N ARG A 884 0.99 -6.71 -30.60
CA ARG A 884 2.04 -6.49 -29.60
C ARG A 884 1.59 -6.75 -28.17
N TYR A 885 0.32 -6.46 -27.86
CA TYR A 885 -0.20 -6.58 -26.52
C TYR A 885 -0.41 -8.04 -26.10
N LYS A 886 -0.24 -8.27 -24.79
CA LYS A 886 -0.54 -9.54 -24.13
C LYS A 886 -1.80 -9.37 -23.28
N TYR A 887 -2.59 -10.41 -23.19
CA TYR A 887 -3.87 -10.40 -22.51
C TYR A 887 -3.99 -11.51 -21.45
N GLY A 888 -2.86 -11.95 -20.93
CA GLY A 888 -2.65 -12.68 -19.71
C GLY A 888 -3.64 -13.74 -19.30
N GLY A 889 -3.99 -14.64 -20.23
CA GLY A 889 -4.93 -15.73 -19.94
C GLY A 889 -6.38 -15.28 -19.80
N LEU A 890 -6.73 -14.05 -20.24
CA LEU A 890 -8.11 -13.53 -20.19
C LEU A 890 -9.12 -14.37 -20.99
N ASP A 891 -8.60 -15.20 -21.92
CA ASP A 891 -9.35 -16.21 -22.68
C ASP A 891 -9.57 -17.52 -21.90
N THR A 892 -9.04 -17.65 -20.69
CA THR A 892 -9.19 -18.86 -19.86
C THR A 892 -10.61 -18.90 -19.25
N PRO A 893 -11.42 -19.92 -19.59
CA PRO A 893 -12.76 -20.04 -19.00
C PRO A 893 -12.69 -20.13 -17.47
N GLY A 894 -13.47 -19.31 -16.81
CA GLY A 894 -13.55 -19.33 -15.36
C GLY A 894 -12.38 -18.64 -14.65
N LEU A 895 -11.58 -17.82 -15.33
CA LEU A 895 -10.59 -16.96 -14.68
C LEU A 895 -11.28 -16.00 -13.69
N TYR A 896 -10.71 -15.90 -12.49
CA TYR A 896 -11.17 -14.90 -11.52
C TYR A 896 -10.48 -13.55 -11.74
N LEU A 897 -11.29 -12.53 -11.88
CA LEU A 897 -10.86 -11.14 -12.03
C LEU A 897 -11.53 -10.30 -10.93
N ASP A 898 -10.74 -9.86 -9.97
CA ASP A 898 -11.21 -8.89 -8.99
C ASP A 898 -11.52 -7.52 -9.63
N GLU A 899 -12.17 -6.64 -8.89
CA GLU A 899 -12.60 -5.33 -9.39
C GLU A 899 -11.43 -4.49 -9.96
N THR A 900 -10.26 -4.48 -9.33
CA THR A 900 -9.09 -3.74 -9.81
C THR A 900 -8.63 -4.28 -11.17
N THR A 901 -8.58 -5.58 -11.30
CA THR A 901 -8.24 -6.26 -12.55
C THR A 901 -9.28 -5.97 -13.64
N LEU A 902 -10.57 -6.03 -13.31
CA LEU A 902 -11.65 -5.69 -14.24
C LEU A 902 -11.55 -4.25 -14.76
N ARG A 903 -11.21 -3.27 -13.88
CA ARG A 903 -10.98 -1.88 -14.31
C ARG A 903 -9.90 -1.79 -15.38
N THR A 904 -8.82 -2.55 -15.27
CA THR A 904 -7.76 -2.56 -16.28
C THR A 904 -8.21 -3.22 -17.59
N CYS A 905 -9.04 -4.25 -17.49
CA CYS A 905 -9.66 -4.87 -18.68
C CYS A 905 -10.58 -3.89 -19.41
N TYR A 906 -11.28 -2.98 -18.70
CA TYR A 906 -12.09 -1.94 -19.35
C TYR A 906 -11.28 -0.98 -20.21
N TYR A 907 -10.03 -0.66 -19.85
CA TYR A 907 -9.17 0.14 -20.72
C TYR A 907 -8.90 -0.58 -22.04
N HIS A 908 -8.58 -1.87 -22.01
CA HIS A 908 -8.37 -2.66 -23.22
C HIS A 908 -9.67 -2.76 -24.07
N ARG A 909 -10.80 -3.05 -23.46
CA ARG A 909 -12.11 -3.07 -24.15
C ARG A 909 -12.43 -1.74 -24.81
N ARG A 910 -12.14 -0.63 -24.15
CA ARG A 910 -12.30 0.70 -24.73
C ARG A 910 -11.41 0.90 -25.95
N LEU A 911 -10.17 0.41 -25.92
CA LEU A 911 -9.26 0.47 -27.08
C LEU A 911 -9.82 -0.34 -28.26
N PHE A 912 -10.30 -1.55 -28.03
CA PHE A 912 -10.94 -2.35 -29.08
C PHE A 912 -12.15 -1.64 -29.69
N ALA A 913 -13.03 -1.07 -28.86
CA ALA A 913 -14.18 -0.33 -29.32
C ALA A 913 -13.80 0.91 -30.14
N GLN A 914 -12.82 1.68 -29.68
CA GLN A 914 -12.30 2.86 -30.41
C GLN A 914 -11.69 2.45 -31.74
N LEU A 915 -10.85 1.41 -31.77
CA LEU A 915 -10.22 0.89 -32.98
C LEU A 915 -11.25 0.41 -34.00
N ALA A 916 -12.23 -0.40 -33.58
CA ALA A 916 -13.30 -0.87 -34.44
C ALA A 916 -14.09 0.31 -35.04
N LYS A 917 -14.43 1.32 -34.22
CA LYS A 917 -15.15 2.51 -34.66
C LYS A 917 -14.38 3.29 -35.74
N GLU A 918 -13.07 3.48 -35.53
CA GLU A 918 -12.22 4.22 -36.50
C GLU A 918 -12.01 3.42 -37.79
N LEU A 919 -11.83 2.10 -37.73
CA LEU A 919 -11.74 1.24 -38.92
C LEU A 919 -13.03 1.25 -39.74
N ILE A 920 -14.20 1.19 -39.09
CA ILE A 920 -15.50 1.31 -39.77
C ILE A 920 -15.60 2.71 -40.45
N ARG A 921 -15.16 3.77 -39.77
CA ARG A 921 -15.18 5.13 -40.32
C ARG A 921 -14.29 5.26 -41.56
N GLN A 922 -13.19 4.54 -41.59
CA GLN A 922 -12.27 4.49 -42.74
C GLN A 922 -12.76 3.54 -43.86
N GLY A 923 -13.85 2.80 -43.63
CA GLY A 923 -14.39 1.82 -44.58
C GLY A 923 -13.70 0.44 -44.54
N ASP A 924 -12.77 0.22 -43.59
CA ASP A 924 -12.09 -1.04 -43.38
C ASP A 924 -12.90 -2.01 -42.49
N ASN A 925 -14.02 -2.47 -43.04
CA ASN A 925 -14.90 -3.38 -42.34
C ASN A 925 -14.26 -4.74 -42.06
N THR A 926 -13.23 -5.14 -42.84
CA THR A 926 -12.54 -6.44 -42.69
C THR A 926 -11.73 -6.44 -41.38
N ARG A 927 -10.87 -5.44 -41.19
CA ARG A 927 -10.12 -5.30 -39.92
C ARG A 927 -11.05 -5.03 -38.76
N ALA A 928 -12.09 -4.22 -38.93
CA ALA A 928 -13.06 -3.96 -37.86
C ALA A 928 -13.73 -5.24 -37.34
N ARG A 929 -14.19 -6.13 -38.22
CA ARG A 929 -14.74 -7.44 -37.81
C ARG A 929 -13.74 -8.32 -37.09
N LYS A 930 -12.47 -8.34 -37.56
CA LYS A 930 -11.40 -9.07 -36.88
C LYS A 930 -11.15 -8.54 -35.46
N VAL A 931 -11.13 -7.23 -35.29
CA VAL A 931 -10.95 -6.56 -33.99
C VAL A 931 -12.09 -6.93 -33.04
N LEU A 932 -13.35 -6.85 -33.50
CA LEU A 932 -14.52 -7.19 -32.69
C LEU A 932 -14.54 -8.66 -32.29
N ALA A 933 -14.26 -9.58 -33.24
CA ALA A 933 -14.20 -11.01 -32.96
C ALA A 933 -13.08 -11.36 -31.95
N TYR A 934 -11.95 -10.63 -31.97
CA TYR A 934 -10.89 -10.82 -30.99
C TYR A 934 -11.26 -10.25 -29.61
N ALA A 935 -11.98 -9.14 -29.56
CA ALA A 935 -12.45 -8.53 -28.32
C ALA A 935 -13.54 -9.35 -27.60
N GLU A 936 -14.27 -10.23 -28.33
CA GLU A 936 -15.27 -11.14 -27.78
C GLU A 936 -14.65 -12.39 -27.12
N GLN A 937 -13.48 -12.78 -27.56
CA GLN A 937 -12.71 -13.89 -26.97
C GLN A 937 -12.11 -13.48 -25.62
#